data_d676a278d92afb2ecf938307684c480b
#
_entry.id   d676a278d92afb2ecf938307684c480b
#
_cell.length_a   1.000
_cell.length_b   1.000
_cell.length_c   1.000
_cell.angle_alpha   90.00
_cell.angle_beta   90.00
_cell.angle_gamma   90.00
#
_symmetry.space_group_name_H-M   'P 1'
#
loop_
_entity.id
_entity.type
_entity.pdbx_description
1 polymer ?
#
loop_
_entity_poly.entity_id
_entity_poly.type
_entity_poly.pdbx_seq_one_letter_code
_entity_poly.pdbx_strand_id
1 'polypeptide(L)'
;VVAKLKPDAEHRSRRADAACVVLLALLPLLLIGEGLLPGRVVSAAGLERKAPWRSTSTSAELALPQMNADLVREKFSFEPFARAAMRDGKIPWWSPYLYGGIPFVALSRTEALYPPAWLAAHLPRGPAHGASLAFHLFVAGVGMFVCLRTARVSRAASLLGALAFALNGMFATRHGHPQFIATGSWLPWMLAGVHLLCASAWGRGISAIAAASALAILAGHPSIYLYGFSFVGVYLLLALGFGVSSWPTRWKTALAFALAVAIGLGLSSAQLLATSELAAFSERRDRPIEELLALMPHVAHMLRAFVPDAFGNPLLNNYWSPSPTSYTAGTFYMGIAPLLLAGIGAVRGGWRGAALAGIAALSLAVIFVPSFYASAAAVLPGFRATRIDRLSIAYMLCVSMLAALGADHVMSASARARRVLSGRGLIFLAALGVGLALAVLWGVPWIAASVQGGSVDSSAQRSAVAWAALFWGGTLLVFVLAGRKSAARWLVPVLLALVAVDLFVFARGFVVVRDSERMFRDAPAIRMLTEAEPPFRIAKFDPGAGAGNGPDRFSLFPANTPGAFGIEDIHGYGPLGPPYARVLMGAVEHETVRSRWRIRPFQSSDSLASPVLDLMNVRFVVASEPVDVAGLELVHEGDLWIYENLDVLPRTFFVPDAEIEPDDQIAAQRLADGSVDPRAVVLLPHAPASPPSSDARPNVRSQGRANGVEIVRRDLGSVTLVKTGLDPGFALLSEAFYPGWEASVDGEPVEVLRANVMFRAVAVGAGKHTVKFVYRPTFASASAAFTIVGALTWLVVIVVTARQTLRAVDGS
;
A
#
# COMPACT_ATOMS: atom_id res chain seq x y z
N VAL A 1 39.24 -4.44 21.45
CA VAL A 1 39.89 -3.26 22.09
C VAL A 1 39.31 -2.02 21.46
N VAL A 2 38.29 -1.45 22.08
CA VAL A 2 37.75 -0.15 21.71
C VAL A 2 38.62 0.87 22.42
N ALA A 3 39.50 1.56 21.69
CA ALA A 3 40.22 2.71 22.24
C ALA A 3 39.16 3.74 22.67
N LYS A 4 39.05 4.05 23.98
CA LYS A 4 38.21 5.13 24.51
C LYS A 4 38.73 6.43 23.90
N LEU A 5 37.91 7.05 23.07
CA LEU A 5 38.18 8.40 22.58
C LEU A 5 38.18 9.36 23.78
N LYS A 6 39.07 10.37 23.75
CA LYS A 6 39.03 11.44 24.75
C LYS A 6 37.64 12.10 24.77
N PRO A 7 37.05 12.48 25.89
CA PRO A 7 35.71 13.04 26.03
C PRO A 7 35.35 14.11 24.99
N ASP A 8 36.29 15.01 24.70
CA ASP A 8 36.12 16.07 23.67
C ASP A 8 35.97 15.51 22.24
N ALA A 9 36.67 14.43 21.91
CA ALA A 9 36.58 13.79 20.59
C ALA A 9 35.25 13.04 20.41
N GLU A 10 34.74 12.44 21.48
CA GLU A 10 33.42 11.78 21.47
C GLU A 10 32.30 12.82 21.34
N HIS A 11 32.41 13.97 22.07
CA HIS A 11 31.43 15.03 21.99
C HIS A 11 31.38 15.69 20.61
N ARG A 12 32.54 15.94 19.99
CA ARG A 12 32.61 16.40 18.58
C ARG A 12 32.05 15.41 17.58
N SER A 13 32.28 14.13 17.82
CA SER A 13 31.71 13.07 16.97
C SER A 13 30.17 13.05 17.05
N ARG A 14 29.57 13.14 18.23
CA ARG A 14 28.10 13.17 18.43
C ARG A 14 27.46 14.42 17.78
N ARG A 15 28.09 15.61 17.90
CA ARG A 15 27.61 16.83 17.25
C ARG A 15 27.60 16.72 15.73
N ALA A 16 28.60 16.10 15.14
CA ALA A 16 28.66 15.93 13.69
C ALA A 16 27.67 14.84 13.17
N ASP A 17 27.38 13.80 13.94
CA ASP A 17 26.33 12.86 13.60
C ASP A 17 24.94 13.52 13.69
N ALA A 18 24.73 14.38 14.73
CA ALA A 18 23.50 15.18 14.84
C ALA A 18 23.30 16.13 13.64
N ALA A 19 24.37 16.78 13.15
CA ALA A 19 24.28 17.62 11.94
C ALA A 19 23.83 16.83 10.70
N CYS A 20 24.29 15.57 10.53
CA CYS A 20 23.83 14.70 9.47
C CYS A 20 22.33 14.37 9.61
N VAL A 21 21.86 14.12 10.83
CA VAL A 21 20.44 13.86 11.11
C VAL A 21 19.58 15.10 10.81
N VAL A 22 20.05 16.29 11.17
CA VAL A 22 19.37 17.55 10.82
C VAL A 22 19.28 17.74 9.31
N LEU A 23 20.35 17.47 8.57
CA LEU A 23 20.32 17.54 7.11
C LEU A 23 19.33 16.54 6.51
N LEU A 24 19.29 15.30 7.02
CA LEU A 24 18.33 14.28 6.62
C LEU A 24 16.87 14.63 6.97
N ALA A 25 16.65 15.49 7.98
CA ALA A 25 15.33 16.02 8.29
C ALA A 25 14.94 17.19 7.36
N LEU A 26 15.88 18.09 7.07
CA LEU A 26 15.62 19.27 6.24
C LEU A 26 15.30 18.89 4.78
N LEU A 27 16.00 17.90 4.20
CA LEU A 27 15.82 17.55 2.80
C LEU A 27 14.39 17.08 2.43
N PRO A 28 13.73 16.15 3.17
CA PRO A 28 12.34 15.82 2.93
C PRO A 28 11.38 16.98 3.13
N LEU A 29 11.63 17.86 4.13
CA LEU A 29 10.81 19.05 4.35
C LEU A 29 10.89 20.01 3.16
N LEU A 30 12.10 20.24 2.62
CA LEU A 30 12.31 21.05 1.42
C LEU A 30 11.70 20.37 0.15
N LEU A 31 11.81 19.05 0.06
CA LEU A 31 11.28 18.29 -1.08
C LEU A 31 9.75 18.42 -1.15
N ILE A 32 9.07 18.19 -0.04
CA ILE A 32 7.61 18.25 0.07
C ILE A 32 7.12 19.71 0.03
N GLY A 33 7.84 20.62 0.69
CA GLY A 33 7.68 22.07 0.61
C GLY A 33 6.25 22.54 0.83
N GLU A 34 5.64 23.12 -0.21
CA GLU A 34 4.27 23.64 -0.18
C GLU A 34 3.20 22.60 0.20
N GLY A 35 3.48 21.31 -0.01
CA GLY A 35 2.57 20.23 0.38
C GLY A 35 2.39 20.07 1.88
N LEU A 36 3.15 20.81 2.71
CA LEU A 36 3.01 20.89 4.16
C LEU A 36 2.09 22.05 4.60
N LEU A 37 1.72 22.94 3.68
CA LEU A 37 0.93 24.13 4.02
C LEU A 37 -0.56 23.80 4.10
N PRO A 38 -1.35 24.49 4.94
CA PRO A 38 -2.80 24.40 4.94
C PRO A 38 -3.39 24.68 3.54
N GLY A 39 -4.44 23.95 3.17
CA GLY A 39 -5.05 24.08 1.83
C GLY A 39 -4.27 23.42 0.70
N ARG A 40 -3.11 22.81 0.95
CA ARG A 40 -2.28 22.13 -0.05
C ARG A 40 -2.23 20.62 0.17
N VAL A 41 -2.06 19.87 -0.92
CA VAL A 41 -1.89 18.40 -0.87
C VAL A 41 -0.88 17.95 -1.92
N VAL A 42 -0.02 17.03 -1.57
CA VAL A 42 0.87 16.36 -2.54
C VAL A 42 0.10 15.28 -3.26
N SER A 43 -0.23 15.49 -4.50
CA SER A 43 -0.91 14.50 -5.32
C SER A 43 -0.66 14.70 -6.82
N ALA A 44 -0.13 13.68 -7.47
CA ALA A 44 -0.11 13.60 -8.93
C ALA A 44 -1.38 12.95 -9.49
N ALA A 45 -2.33 12.56 -8.64
CA ALA A 45 -3.65 12.10 -9.03
C ALA A 45 -4.69 13.16 -8.66
N GLY A 46 -5.67 13.40 -9.54
CA GLY A 46 -6.74 14.36 -9.32
C GLY A 46 -8.06 13.83 -9.86
N LEU A 47 -9.13 14.46 -9.44
CA LEU A 47 -10.50 14.13 -9.83
C LEU A 47 -11.01 15.01 -10.98
N GLU A 48 -10.30 16.07 -11.29
CA GLU A 48 -10.71 17.12 -12.23
C GLU A 48 -11.03 16.63 -13.65
N ARG A 49 -10.50 15.47 -14.07
CA ARG A 49 -10.79 14.86 -15.38
C ARG A 49 -11.93 13.85 -15.36
N LYS A 50 -12.55 13.65 -14.20
CA LYS A 50 -13.58 12.63 -13.97
C LYS A 50 -14.90 13.30 -13.61
N ALA A 51 -16.01 12.72 -14.05
CA ALA A 51 -17.31 13.14 -13.57
C ALA A 51 -17.51 12.72 -12.10
N PRO A 52 -18.14 13.55 -11.26
CA PRO A 52 -18.83 14.79 -11.60
C PRO A 52 -17.96 16.08 -11.54
N TRP A 53 -16.65 15.97 -11.42
CA TRP A 53 -15.77 17.15 -11.23
C TRP A 53 -15.34 17.81 -12.54
N ARG A 54 -15.48 17.13 -13.68
CA ARG A 54 -14.96 17.59 -14.98
C ARG A 54 -15.56 18.93 -15.41
N SER A 55 -16.87 19.11 -15.33
CA SER A 55 -17.57 20.34 -15.72
C SER A 55 -17.24 21.54 -14.83
N THR A 56 -16.92 21.26 -13.56
CA THR A 56 -16.55 22.29 -12.59
C THR A 56 -15.06 22.59 -12.57
N SER A 57 -14.24 21.90 -13.41
CA SER A 57 -12.80 22.05 -13.46
C SER A 57 -12.38 23.11 -14.49
N THR A 58 -11.40 23.94 -14.12
CA THR A 58 -10.80 24.93 -15.02
C THR A 58 -9.87 24.28 -16.04
N SER A 59 -9.61 24.95 -17.16
CA SER A 59 -8.64 24.47 -18.17
C SER A 59 -7.24 24.24 -17.57
N ALA A 60 -6.83 25.08 -16.61
CA ALA A 60 -5.56 24.92 -15.92
C ALA A 60 -5.52 23.64 -15.06
N GLU A 61 -6.62 23.29 -14.37
CA GLU A 61 -6.72 22.04 -13.58
C GLU A 61 -6.72 20.82 -14.49
N LEU A 62 -7.43 20.86 -15.62
CA LEU A 62 -7.45 19.78 -16.60
C LEU A 62 -6.07 19.55 -17.25
N ALA A 63 -5.21 20.58 -17.30
CA ALA A 63 -3.85 20.49 -17.80
C ALA A 63 -2.84 19.90 -16.78
N LEU A 64 -3.23 19.80 -15.49
CA LEU A 64 -2.31 19.27 -14.48
C LEU A 64 -1.88 17.83 -14.78
N PRO A 65 -0.60 17.50 -14.55
CA PRO A 65 -0.09 16.16 -14.74
C PRO A 65 -0.82 15.12 -13.88
N GLN A 66 -1.05 13.92 -14.41
CA GLN A 66 -1.71 12.84 -13.68
C GLN A 66 -0.88 11.58 -13.63
N MET A 67 -0.68 11.05 -12.42
CA MET A 67 -0.03 9.78 -12.15
C MET A 67 -0.56 9.18 -10.84
N ASN A 68 -0.60 7.86 -10.74
CA ASN A 68 -0.93 7.14 -9.50
C ASN A 68 -2.34 7.41 -8.92
N ALA A 69 -3.37 7.09 -9.70
CA ALA A 69 -4.77 7.20 -9.28
C ALA A 69 -5.13 6.43 -7.99
N ASP A 70 -4.29 5.48 -7.57
CA ASP A 70 -4.50 4.69 -6.34
C ASP A 70 -4.47 5.56 -5.07
N LEU A 71 -3.81 6.72 -5.09
CA LEU A 71 -3.87 7.66 -3.97
C LEU A 71 -5.32 8.11 -3.69
N VAL A 72 -6.05 8.42 -4.76
CA VAL A 72 -7.46 8.82 -4.65
C VAL A 72 -8.33 7.61 -4.31
N ARG A 73 -8.15 6.48 -5.01
CA ARG A 73 -8.98 5.29 -4.86
C ARG A 73 -8.84 4.58 -3.52
N GLU A 74 -7.65 4.54 -2.95
CA GLU A 74 -7.37 3.80 -1.71
C GLU A 74 -7.18 4.76 -0.52
N LYS A 75 -6.21 5.67 -0.58
CA LYS A 75 -5.88 6.49 0.58
C LYS A 75 -6.95 7.53 0.87
N PHE A 76 -7.26 8.40 -0.09
CA PHE A 76 -8.17 9.52 0.15
C PHE A 76 -9.64 9.11 0.23
N SER A 77 -10.03 7.99 -0.37
CA SER A 77 -11.39 7.45 -0.24
C SER A 77 -11.66 6.86 1.13
N PHE A 78 -10.66 6.24 1.75
CA PHE A 78 -10.81 5.61 3.07
C PHE A 78 -10.49 6.55 4.24
N GLU A 79 -9.71 7.59 3.97
CA GLU A 79 -9.19 8.48 5.02
C GLU A 79 -10.26 9.17 5.86
N PRO A 80 -11.37 9.73 5.34
CA PRO A 80 -12.38 10.39 6.16
C PRO A 80 -12.95 9.47 7.23
N PHE A 81 -13.31 8.26 6.85
CA PHE A 81 -13.85 7.24 7.75
C PHE A 81 -12.82 6.83 8.81
N ALA A 82 -11.59 6.50 8.37
CA ALA A 82 -10.51 6.10 9.28
C ALA A 82 -10.17 7.21 10.29
N ARG A 83 -10.04 8.46 9.81
CA ARG A 83 -9.69 9.61 10.66
C ARG A 83 -10.78 9.95 11.66
N ALA A 84 -12.05 9.87 11.28
CA ALA A 84 -13.15 10.08 12.20
C ALA A 84 -13.08 9.08 13.37
N ALA A 85 -12.93 7.79 13.05
CA ALA A 85 -12.80 6.75 14.07
C ALA A 85 -11.55 6.95 14.96
N MET A 86 -10.38 7.26 14.35
CA MET A 86 -9.13 7.48 15.09
C MET A 86 -9.20 8.69 16.03
N ARG A 87 -9.85 9.79 15.63
CA ARG A 87 -10.06 10.98 16.47
C ARG A 87 -10.94 10.68 17.69
N ASP A 88 -11.90 9.78 17.50
CA ASP A 88 -12.77 9.28 18.60
C ASP A 88 -12.07 8.19 19.45
N GLY A 89 -10.80 7.88 19.19
CA GLY A 89 -10.05 6.81 19.88
C GLY A 89 -10.55 5.40 19.56
N LYS A 90 -11.26 5.20 18.43
CA LYS A 90 -11.84 3.92 18.02
C LYS A 90 -11.08 3.31 16.86
N ILE A 91 -10.98 1.98 16.83
CA ILE A 91 -10.44 1.24 15.70
C ILE A 91 -11.58 0.94 14.71
N PRO A 92 -11.49 1.35 13.44
CA PRO A 92 -12.51 1.08 12.42
C PRO A 92 -12.40 -0.37 11.91
N TRP A 93 -12.92 -1.34 12.67
CA TRP A 93 -12.85 -2.76 12.27
C TRP A 93 -13.66 -3.08 11.02
N TRP A 94 -14.81 -2.42 10.82
CA TRP A 94 -15.75 -2.66 9.74
C TRP A 94 -16.08 -1.37 9.00
N SER A 95 -16.10 -1.40 7.66
CA SER A 95 -16.54 -0.28 6.80
C SER A 95 -17.75 -0.69 5.97
N PRO A 96 -18.84 0.09 5.95
CA PRO A 96 -20.02 -0.18 5.13
C PRO A 96 -19.88 0.33 3.68
N TYR A 97 -18.87 1.15 3.38
CA TYR A 97 -18.82 1.96 2.16
C TYR A 97 -18.48 1.21 0.88
N LEU A 98 -18.07 -0.06 0.95
CA LEU A 98 -17.71 -0.88 -0.21
C LEU A 98 -18.39 -2.24 -0.14
N TYR A 99 -18.87 -2.74 -1.29
CA TYR A 99 -19.33 -4.12 -1.46
C TYR A 99 -20.42 -4.55 -0.47
N GLY A 100 -21.19 -3.62 0.07
CA GLY A 100 -22.15 -3.92 1.14
C GLY A 100 -21.55 -4.13 2.51
N GLY A 101 -20.25 -3.89 2.68
CA GLY A 101 -19.50 -4.00 3.92
C GLY A 101 -18.23 -4.83 3.80
N ILE A 102 -17.15 -4.39 4.49
CA ILE A 102 -15.84 -5.06 4.43
C ILE A 102 -15.08 -4.89 5.75
N PRO A 103 -14.28 -5.91 6.19
CA PRO A 103 -13.41 -5.76 7.36
C PRO A 103 -12.27 -4.77 7.05
N PHE A 104 -12.39 -3.55 7.56
CA PHE A 104 -11.57 -2.40 7.15
C PHE A 104 -10.09 -2.54 7.52
N VAL A 105 -9.79 -3.02 8.75
CA VAL A 105 -8.41 -3.28 9.19
C VAL A 105 -7.72 -4.32 8.31
N ALA A 106 -8.46 -5.32 7.83
CA ALA A 106 -7.92 -6.39 7.00
C ALA A 106 -7.38 -5.90 5.64
N LEU A 107 -7.85 -4.75 5.16
CA LEU A 107 -7.35 -4.12 3.94
C LEU A 107 -5.91 -3.61 4.04
N SER A 108 -5.24 -3.75 5.14
CA SER A 108 -3.86 -3.35 5.50
C SER A 108 -3.46 -1.92 5.10
N ARG A 109 -3.72 -1.50 3.86
CA ARG A 109 -3.38 -0.17 3.31
C ARG A 109 -4.14 1.00 3.95
N THR A 110 -5.10 0.70 4.81
CA THR A 110 -5.85 1.70 5.59
C THR A 110 -5.03 2.35 6.70
N GLU A 111 -3.89 1.73 7.07
CA GLU A 111 -3.01 2.16 8.16
C GLU A 111 -3.75 2.29 9.51
N ALA A 112 -4.88 1.58 9.67
CA ALA A 112 -5.79 1.73 10.81
C ALA A 112 -5.15 1.41 12.18
N LEU A 113 -4.12 0.56 12.19
CA LEU A 113 -3.36 0.19 13.41
C LEU A 113 -1.96 0.83 13.45
N TYR A 114 -1.62 1.71 12.50
CA TYR A 114 -0.28 2.29 12.40
C TYR A 114 -0.14 3.56 13.26
N PRO A 115 0.72 3.58 14.32
CA PRO A 115 0.77 4.70 15.25
C PRO A 115 1.03 6.08 14.60
N PRO A 116 1.93 6.26 13.61
CA PRO A 116 2.08 7.53 12.93
C PRO A 116 0.82 8.02 12.21
N ALA A 117 -0.04 7.12 11.71
CA ALA A 117 -1.30 7.51 11.07
C ALA A 117 -2.30 8.08 12.10
N TRP A 118 -2.31 7.58 13.34
CA TRP A 118 -3.11 8.12 14.43
C TRP A 118 -2.71 9.55 14.78
N LEU A 119 -1.40 9.83 14.83
CA LEU A 119 -0.90 11.21 15.04
C LEU A 119 -1.30 12.11 13.87
N ALA A 120 -1.12 11.65 12.63
CA ALA A 120 -1.49 12.39 11.42
C ALA A 120 -3.00 12.64 11.32
N ALA A 121 -3.85 11.82 11.94
CA ALA A 121 -5.30 12.00 11.93
C ALA A 121 -5.76 13.33 12.55
N HIS A 122 -4.97 13.93 13.44
CA HIS A 122 -5.27 15.22 14.08
C HIS A 122 -4.82 16.45 13.27
N LEU A 123 -4.01 16.26 12.21
CA LEU A 123 -3.62 17.35 11.30
C LEU A 123 -4.71 17.61 10.24
N PRO A 124 -4.75 18.76 9.56
CA PRO A 124 -5.55 18.94 8.36
C PRO A 124 -5.21 17.89 7.27
N ARG A 125 -6.16 17.52 6.42
CA ARG A 125 -6.05 16.38 5.50
C ARG A 125 -4.84 16.47 4.55
N GLY A 126 -4.69 17.57 3.82
CA GLY A 126 -3.59 17.76 2.88
C GLY A 126 -2.20 17.77 3.56
N PRO A 127 -1.98 18.65 4.56
CA PRO A 127 -0.74 18.66 5.36
C PRO A 127 -0.43 17.33 6.04
N ALA A 128 -1.43 16.57 6.49
CA ALA A 128 -1.23 15.23 7.08
C ALA A 128 -0.54 14.27 6.11
N HIS A 129 -0.95 14.29 4.83
CA HIS A 129 -0.32 13.47 3.80
C HIS A 129 1.11 13.93 3.52
N GLY A 130 1.35 15.24 3.34
CA GLY A 130 2.69 15.79 3.14
C GLY A 130 3.62 15.50 4.33
N ALA A 131 3.13 15.67 5.56
CA ALA A 131 3.88 15.36 6.78
C ALA A 131 4.22 13.87 6.90
N SER A 132 3.29 12.98 6.53
CA SER A 132 3.55 11.54 6.49
C SER A 132 4.66 11.19 5.50
N LEU A 133 4.65 11.76 4.28
CA LEU A 133 5.71 11.56 3.30
C LEU A 133 7.07 12.06 3.82
N ALA A 134 7.13 13.30 4.33
CA ALA A 134 8.36 13.89 4.86
C ALA A 134 8.91 13.07 6.05
N PHE A 135 8.04 12.65 6.96
CA PHE A 135 8.40 11.81 8.11
C PHE A 135 9.02 10.48 7.68
N HIS A 136 8.40 9.77 6.75
CA HIS A 136 8.91 8.46 6.34
C HIS A 136 10.19 8.54 5.50
N LEU A 137 10.35 9.57 4.68
CA LEU A 137 11.63 9.83 3.99
C LEU A 137 12.75 10.15 5.01
N PHE A 138 12.45 10.91 6.06
CA PHE A 138 13.36 11.16 7.16
C PHE A 138 13.73 9.86 7.90
N VAL A 139 12.73 9.03 8.28
CA VAL A 139 12.93 7.72 8.93
C VAL A 139 13.80 6.81 8.07
N ALA A 140 13.57 6.78 6.74
CA ALA A 140 14.36 6.01 5.79
C ALA A 140 15.83 6.47 5.75
N GLY A 141 16.04 7.78 5.65
CA GLY A 141 17.38 8.38 5.63
C GLY A 141 18.15 8.13 6.91
N VAL A 142 17.54 8.44 8.06
CA VAL A 142 18.17 8.22 9.37
C VAL A 142 18.41 6.73 9.63
N GLY A 143 17.44 5.87 9.27
CA GLY A 143 17.58 4.42 9.39
C GLY A 143 18.78 3.90 8.60
N MET A 144 18.95 4.32 7.34
CA MET A 144 20.10 3.94 6.53
C MET A 144 21.41 4.54 7.06
N PHE A 145 21.40 5.79 7.52
CA PHE A 145 22.56 6.40 8.17
C PHE A 145 23.00 5.58 9.40
N VAL A 146 22.07 5.26 10.30
CA VAL A 146 22.33 4.44 11.49
C VAL A 146 22.81 3.04 11.12
N CYS A 147 22.18 2.40 10.14
CA CYS A 147 22.59 1.09 9.62
C CYS A 147 24.05 1.09 9.18
N LEU A 148 24.45 2.07 8.37
CA LEU A 148 25.81 2.19 7.86
C LEU A 148 26.82 2.57 8.97
N ARG A 149 26.42 3.45 9.92
CA ARG A 149 27.26 3.78 11.11
C ARG A 149 27.48 2.54 12.00
N THR A 150 26.44 1.70 12.22
CA THR A 150 26.58 0.44 12.96
C THR A 150 27.43 -0.59 12.20
N ALA A 151 27.45 -0.52 10.86
CA ALA A 151 28.36 -1.26 10.00
C ALA A 151 29.80 -0.72 9.98
N ARG A 152 30.08 0.37 10.74
CA ARG A 152 31.39 1.06 10.85
C ARG A 152 31.82 1.78 9.57
N VAL A 153 30.90 2.19 8.73
CA VAL A 153 31.15 3.05 7.56
C VAL A 153 31.39 4.48 8.05
N SER A 154 32.26 5.23 7.40
CA SER A 154 32.55 6.64 7.74
C SER A 154 31.30 7.51 7.66
N ARG A 155 31.29 8.65 8.38
CA ARG A 155 30.12 9.54 8.46
C ARG A 155 29.65 10.04 7.11
N ALA A 156 30.59 10.56 6.32
CA ALA A 156 30.28 11.12 5.01
C ALA A 156 29.73 10.07 4.03
N ALA A 157 30.33 8.87 4.01
CA ALA A 157 29.87 7.76 3.20
C ALA A 157 28.51 7.25 3.69
N SER A 158 28.28 7.22 5.00
CA SER A 158 26.98 6.86 5.57
C SER A 158 25.89 7.87 5.21
N LEU A 159 26.21 9.16 5.20
CA LEU A 159 25.29 10.20 4.75
C LEU A 159 24.96 10.06 3.26
N LEU A 160 25.97 9.75 2.42
CA LEU A 160 25.74 9.49 0.99
C LEU A 160 24.80 8.32 0.76
N GLY A 161 25.04 7.19 1.41
CA GLY A 161 24.14 6.02 1.30
C GLY A 161 22.73 6.31 1.83
N ALA A 162 22.62 7.14 2.89
CA ALA A 162 21.34 7.58 3.44
C ALA A 162 20.55 8.45 2.46
N LEU A 163 21.20 9.39 1.77
CA LEU A 163 20.60 10.20 0.71
C LEU A 163 20.14 9.33 -0.46
N ALA A 164 21.01 8.41 -0.90
CA ALA A 164 20.68 7.48 -1.99
C ALA A 164 19.46 6.60 -1.66
N PHE A 165 19.30 6.19 -0.41
CA PHE A 165 18.15 5.40 0.00
C PHE A 165 16.88 6.24 0.19
N ALA A 166 16.96 7.39 0.85
CA ALA A 166 15.80 8.23 1.14
C ALA A 166 15.17 8.84 -0.11
N LEU A 167 15.97 9.16 -1.13
CA LEU A 167 15.54 9.84 -2.35
C LEU A 167 15.60 8.93 -3.59
N ASN A 168 15.64 7.60 -3.41
CA ASN A 168 15.68 6.66 -4.53
C ASN A 168 14.45 6.77 -5.45
N GLY A 169 14.59 6.30 -6.67
CA GLY A 169 13.54 6.37 -7.69
C GLY A 169 12.25 5.66 -7.29
N MET A 170 12.34 4.57 -6.52
CA MET A 170 11.17 3.86 -6.03
C MET A 170 10.33 4.74 -5.07
N PHE A 171 10.97 5.46 -4.15
CA PHE A 171 10.28 6.35 -3.22
C PHE A 171 9.83 7.64 -3.90
N ALA A 172 10.71 8.24 -4.71
CA ALA A 172 10.42 9.48 -5.44
C ALA A 172 9.18 9.37 -6.34
N THR A 173 8.96 8.23 -6.99
CA THR A 173 7.83 8.04 -7.92
C THR A 173 6.55 7.52 -7.25
N ARG A 174 6.59 7.22 -5.94
CA ARG A 174 5.48 6.61 -5.21
C ARG A 174 4.85 7.50 -4.12
N HIS A 175 4.87 8.82 -4.28
CA HIS A 175 4.12 9.72 -3.41
C HIS A 175 2.62 9.43 -3.41
N GLY A 176 2.09 8.89 -4.51
CA GLY A 176 0.72 8.38 -4.62
C GLY A 176 0.47 7.00 -3.99
N HIS A 177 1.50 6.36 -3.44
CA HIS A 177 1.41 5.10 -2.71
C HIS A 177 2.23 5.20 -1.41
N PRO A 178 1.82 6.05 -0.46
CA PRO A 178 2.62 6.37 0.72
C PRO A 178 3.00 5.16 1.55
N GLN A 179 2.18 4.08 1.54
CA GLN A 179 2.44 2.84 2.27
C GLN A 179 3.72 2.12 1.79
N PHE A 180 4.14 2.29 0.51
CA PHE A 180 5.42 1.79 0.03
C PHE A 180 6.59 2.45 0.76
N ILE A 181 6.53 3.78 0.86
CA ILE A 181 7.56 4.58 1.53
C ILE A 181 7.55 4.28 3.02
N ALA A 182 6.37 4.27 3.63
CA ALA A 182 6.19 4.02 5.06
C ALA A 182 6.73 2.64 5.46
N THR A 183 6.35 1.57 4.77
CA THR A 183 6.86 0.21 5.04
C THR A 183 8.36 0.11 4.78
N GLY A 184 8.83 0.64 3.64
CA GLY A 184 10.24 0.57 3.23
C GLY A 184 11.18 1.34 4.15
N SER A 185 10.70 2.41 4.79
CA SER A 185 11.49 3.27 5.68
C SER A 185 12.01 2.55 6.95
N TRP A 186 11.34 1.49 7.38
CA TRP A 186 11.73 0.70 8.56
C TRP A 186 12.77 -0.38 8.27
N LEU A 187 12.98 -0.78 7.02
CA LEU A 187 13.90 -1.86 6.66
C LEU A 187 15.37 -1.59 7.05
N PRO A 188 15.92 -0.36 6.85
CA PRO A 188 17.28 -0.07 7.30
C PRO A 188 17.47 -0.18 8.83
N TRP A 189 16.43 0.06 9.62
CA TRP A 189 16.47 -0.12 11.07
C TRP A 189 16.58 -1.60 11.47
N MET A 190 15.92 -2.50 10.72
CA MET A 190 16.13 -3.95 10.90
C MET A 190 17.57 -4.35 10.60
N LEU A 191 18.16 -3.83 9.51
CA LEU A 191 19.56 -4.08 9.17
C LEU A 191 20.53 -3.52 10.21
N ALA A 192 20.27 -2.33 10.75
CA ALA A 192 21.02 -1.79 11.89
C ALA A 192 20.96 -2.74 13.09
N GLY A 193 19.80 -3.30 13.37
CA GLY A 193 19.61 -4.32 14.39
C GLY A 193 20.43 -5.59 14.12
N VAL A 194 20.48 -6.07 12.87
CA VAL A 194 21.35 -7.22 12.48
C VAL A 194 22.83 -6.90 12.76
N HIS A 195 23.32 -5.70 12.40
CA HIS A 195 24.70 -5.31 12.71
C HIS A 195 24.96 -5.25 14.22
N LEU A 196 24.00 -4.77 15.00
CA LEU A 196 24.10 -4.76 16.47
C LEU A 196 24.14 -6.18 17.05
N LEU A 197 23.34 -7.10 16.54
CA LEU A 197 23.38 -8.52 16.96
C LEU A 197 24.73 -9.16 16.63
N CYS A 198 25.25 -8.94 15.41
CA CYS A 198 26.58 -9.42 15.00
C CYS A 198 27.70 -8.82 15.87
N ALA A 199 27.51 -7.61 16.42
CA ALA A 199 28.42 -6.97 17.36
C ALA A 199 28.16 -7.36 18.83
N SER A 200 27.31 -8.37 19.09
CA SER A 200 26.91 -8.85 20.43
C SER A 200 26.19 -7.79 21.30
N ALA A 201 25.65 -6.75 20.69
CA ALA A 201 24.78 -5.77 21.36
C ALA A 201 23.30 -6.26 21.36
N TRP A 202 23.08 -7.41 21.99
CA TRP A 202 21.88 -8.24 21.87
C TRP A 202 20.59 -7.46 22.13
N GLY A 203 20.44 -6.82 23.28
CA GLY A 203 19.21 -6.14 23.63
C GLY A 203 18.86 -4.97 22.70
N ARG A 204 19.87 -4.19 22.27
CA ARG A 204 19.67 -3.10 21.30
C ARG A 204 19.27 -3.67 19.93
N GLY A 205 19.93 -4.76 19.50
CA GLY A 205 19.63 -5.41 18.22
C GLY A 205 18.23 -6.00 18.20
N ILE A 206 17.83 -6.73 19.27
CA ILE A 206 16.48 -7.29 19.42
C ILE A 206 15.44 -6.16 19.37
N SER A 207 15.62 -5.09 20.17
CA SER A 207 14.67 -3.99 20.24
C SER A 207 14.52 -3.27 18.90
N ALA A 208 15.61 -3.02 18.18
CA ALA A 208 15.57 -2.37 16.87
C ALA A 208 14.83 -3.21 15.83
N ILE A 209 15.12 -4.52 15.75
CA ILE A 209 14.45 -5.42 14.81
C ILE A 209 12.96 -5.57 15.16
N ALA A 210 12.63 -5.78 16.43
CA ALA A 210 11.25 -5.96 16.88
C ALA A 210 10.39 -4.75 16.55
N ALA A 211 10.85 -3.55 16.92
CA ALA A 211 10.13 -2.30 16.64
C ALA A 211 9.99 -2.05 15.13
N ALA A 212 11.09 -2.19 14.37
CA ALA A 212 11.09 -1.94 12.93
C ALA A 212 10.21 -2.95 12.19
N SER A 213 10.21 -4.24 12.59
CA SER A 213 9.35 -5.27 12.02
C SER A 213 7.87 -4.96 12.24
N ALA A 214 7.49 -4.63 13.49
CA ALA A 214 6.12 -4.29 13.82
C ALA A 214 5.64 -3.06 13.03
N LEU A 215 6.43 -1.98 13.02
CA LEU A 215 6.08 -0.74 12.33
C LEU A 215 6.04 -0.91 10.81
N ALA A 216 6.93 -1.73 10.22
CA ALA A 216 6.89 -2.04 8.78
C ALA A 216 5.61 -2.79 8.39
N ILE A 217 5.15 -3.74 9.22
CA ILE A 217 3.91 -4.50 8.98
C ILE A 217 2.70 -3.58 9.12
N LEU A 218 2.63 -2.80 10.21
CA LEU A 218 1.51 -1.89 10.50
C LEU A 218 1.40 -0.74 9.49
N ALA A 219 2.51 -0.34 8.83
CA ALA A 219 2.51 0.64 7.73
C ALA A 219 1.79 0.14 6.46
N GLY A 220 1.43 -1.14 6.40
CA GLY A 220 0.33 -1.64 5.57
C GLY A 220 0.67 -2.04 4.14
N HIS A 221 1.94 -2.27 3.75
CA HIS A 221 2.24 -2.77 2.41
C HIS A 221 2.83 -4.19 2.40
N PRO A 222 1.98 -5.27 2.25
CA PRO A 222 2.40 -6.67 2.38
C PRO A 222 3.59 -7.07 1.51
N SER A 223 3.60 -6.67 0.22
CA SER A 223 4.70 -7.05 -0.69
C SER A 223 6.04 -6.44 -0.27
N ILE A 224 6.05 -5.21 0.26
CA ILE A 224 7.28 -4.52 0.65
C ILE A 224 7.89 -5.13 1.91
N TYR A 225 7.07 -5.44 2.92
CA TYR A 225 7.62 -6.12 4.09
C TYR A 225 8.00 -7.57 3.79
N LEU A 226 7.28 -8.30 2.93
CA LEU A 226 7.65 -9.66 2.52
C LEU A 226 9.05 -9.68 1.88
N TYR A 227 9.24 -8.86 0.84
CA TYR A 227 10.52 -8.80 0.13
C TYR A 227 11.64 -8.18 0.99
N GLY A 228 11.31 -7.17 1.79
CA GLY A 228 12.25 -6.56 2.72
C GLY A 228 12.72 -7.52 3.80
N PHE A 229 11.83 -8.29 4.41
CA PHE A 229 12.18 -9.28 5.44
C PHE A 229 12.96 -10.45 4.83
N SER A 230 12.60 -10.90 3.63
CA SER A 230 13.38 -11.89 2.89
C SER A 230 14.81 -11.39 2.64
N PHE A 231 14.97 -10.13 2.23
CA PHE A 231 16.29 -9.51 2.07
C PHE A 231 17.07 -9.48 3.38
N VAL A 232 16.46 -9.02 4.49
CA VAL A 232 17.13 -8.96 5.80
C VAL A 232 17.54 -10.36 6.29
N GLY A 233 16.69 -11.38 6.06
CA GLY A 233 16.97 -12.77 6.38
C GLY A 233 18.17 -13.32 5.59
N VAL A 234 18.20 -13.12 4.27
CA VAL A 234 19.31 -13.53 3.41
C VAL A 234 20.60 -12.80 3.82
N TYR A 235 20.53 -11.48 4.08
CA TYR A 235 21.68 -10.73 4.56
C TYR A 235 22.21 -11.25 5.91
N LEU A 236 21.31 -11.58 6.84
CA LEU A 236 21.69 -12.21 8.11
C LEU A 236 22.44 -13.54 7.90
N LEU A 237 21.91 -14.44 7.04
CA LEU A 237 22.56 -15.72 6.75
C LEU A 237 23.98 -15.54 6.22
N LEU A 238 24.18 -14.58 5.31
CA LEU A 238 25.49 -14.24 4.78
C LEU A 238 26.39 -13.60 5.87
N ALA A 239 25.84 -12.76 6.74
CA ALA A 239 26.56 -12.19 7.87
C ALA A 239 26.99 -13.25 8.89
N LEU A 240 26.16 -14.24 9.17
CA LEU A 240 26.51 -15.38 10.02
C LEU A 240 27.58 -16.27 9.38
N GLY A 241 27.51 -16.48 8.05
CA GLY A 241 28.48 -17.27 7.31
C GLY A 241 29.87 -16.62 7.25
N PHE A 242 29.93 -15.35 6.89
CA PHE A 242 31.17 -14.65 6.54
C PHE A 242 31.59 -13.55 7.52
N GLY A 243 30.66 -13.02 8.33
CA GLY A 243 30.90 -11.88 9.21
C GLY A 243 31.14 -12.20 10.68
N VAL A 244 30.62 -13.33 11.14
CA VAL A 244 30.72 -13.78 12.55
C VAL A 244 31.65 -14.99 12.63
N SER A 245 32.76 -14.88 13.36
CA SER A 245 33.81 -15.89 13.39
C SER A 245 33.50 -17.07 14.28
N SER A 246 32.90 -16.89 15.47
CA SER A 246 32.69 -17.95 16.45
C SER A 246 31.30 -18.59 16.32
N TRP A 247 31.25 -19.91 16.38
CA TRP A 247 30.01 -20.70 16.31
C TRP A 247 29.02 -20.36 17.43
N PRO A 248 29.42 -20.19 18.70
CA PRO A 248 28.50 -19.75 19.75
C PRO A 248 27.86 -18.40 19.50
N THR A 249 28.59 -17.45 18.92
CA THR A 249 28.07 -16.13 18.58
C THR A 249 27.09 -16.23 17.41
N ARG A 250 27.37 -17.04 16.39
CA ARG A 250 26.44 -17.30 15.27
C ARG A 250 25.10 -17.79 15.78
N TRP A 251 25.10 -18.80 16.64
CA TRP A 251 23.86 -19.37 17.17
C TRP A 251 23.08 -18.40 18.04
N LYS A 252 23.76 -17.66 18.92
CA LYS A 252 23.13 -16.59 19.71
C LYS A 252 22.54 -15.49 18.84
N THR A 253 23.23 -15.09 17.76
CA THR A 253 22.71 -14.07 16.81
C THR A 253 21.47 -14.57 16.09
N ALA A 254 21.45 -15.82 15.65
CA ALA A 254 20.28 -16.42 15.00
C ALA A 254 19.07 -16.48 15.94
N LEU A 255 19.27 -16.95 17.19
CA LEU A 255 18.22 -16.99 18.21
C LEU A 255 17.70 -15.57 18.57
N ALA A 256 18.60 -14.62 18.76
CA ALA A 256 18.24 -13.24 19.05
C ALA A 256 17.45 -12.59 17.90
N PHE A 257 17.81 -12.91 16.66
CA PHE A 257 17.04 -12.45 15.49
C PHE A 257 15.66 -13.12 15.46
N ALA A 258 15.58 -14.43 15.67
CA ALA A 258 14.30 -15.14 15.72
C ALA A 258 13.37 -14.57 16.81
N LEU A 259 13.91 -14.32 18.01
CA LEU A 259 13.19 -13.68 19.12
C LEU A 259 12.71 -12.27 18.72
N ALA A 260 13.57 -11.47 18.11
CA ALA A 260 13.24 -10.11 17.69
C ALA A 260 12.09 -10.10 16.66
N VAL A 261 12.14 -11.01 15.67
CA VAL A 261 11.07 -11.16 14.67
C VAL A 261 9.79 -11.65 15.36
N ALA A 262 9.86 -12.63 16.25
CA ALA A 262 8.70 -13.13 16.99
C ALA A 262 8.00 -12.02 17.81
N ILE A 263 8.79 -11.17 18.49
CA ILE A 263 8.26 -9.98 19.18
C ILE A 263 7.57 -9.04 18.19
N GLY A 264 8.21 -8.73 17.05
CA GLY A 264 7.66 -7.84 16.03
C GLY A 264 6.36 -8.38 15.43
N LEU A 265 6.28 -9.68 15.12
CA LEU A 265 5.07 -10.35 14.66
C LEU A 265 3.97 -10.33 15.72
N GLY A 266 4.32 -10.55 16.99
CA GLY A 266 3.38 -10.44 18.10
C GLY A 266 2.77 -9.04 18.20
N LEU A 267 3.60 -7.99 18.18
CA LEU A 267 3.16 -6.59 18.24
C LEU A 267 2.26 -6.16 17.07
N SER A 268 2.38 -6.82 15.93
CA SER A 268 1.59 -6.54 14.72
C SER A 268 0.55 -7.62 14.39
N SER A 269 0.32 -8.55 15.32
CA SER A 269 -0.52 -9.75 15.10
C SER A 269 -1.96 -9.41 14.69
N ALA A 270 -2.55 -8.35 15.22
CA ALA A 270 -3.89 -7.92 14.84
C ALA A 270 -3.98 -7.59 13.34
N GLN A 271 -2.99 -6.89 12.78
CA GLN A 271 -2.93 -6.60 11.34
C GLN A 271 -2.68 -7.86 10.51
N LEU A 272 -1.75 -8.70 10.94
CA LEU A 272 -1.39 -9.91 10.21
C LEU A 272 -2.55 -10.90 10.15
N LEU A 273 -3.20 -11.16 11.27
CA LEU A 273 -4.32 -12.11 11.34
C LEU A 273 -5.51 -11.58 10.54
N ALA A 274 -5.86 -10.30 10.68
CA ALA A 274 -6.91 -9.67 9.89
C ALA A 274 -6.68 -9.81 8.38
N THR A 275 -5.48 -9.44 7.92
CA THR A 275 -5.13 -9.50 6.49
C THR A 275 -5.06 -10.94 5.99
N SER A 276 -4.57 -11.87 6.80
CA SER A 276 -4.50 -13.30 6.44
C SER A 276 -5.88 -13.93 6.33
N GLU A 277 -6.80 -13.59 7.24
CA GLU A 277 -8.20 -14.05 7.19
C GLU A 277 -8.87 -13.57 5.90
N LEU A 278 -8.82 -12.27 5.61
CA LEU A 278 -9.41 -11.73 4.38
C LEU A 278 -8.74 -12.29 3.11
N ALA A 279 -7.43 -12.50 3.14
CA ALA A 279 -6.70 -13.09 2.01
C ALA A 279 -7.12 -14.55 1.75
N ALA A 280 -7.45 -15.32 2.80
CA ALA A 280 -7.95 -16.69 2.67
C ALA A 280 -9.33 -16.74 2.00
N PHE A 281 -10.16 -15.71 2.18
CA PHE A 281 -11.45 -15.56 1.53
C PHE A 281 -11.35 -14.95 0.12
N SER A 282 -10.19 -14.46 -0.30
CA SER A 282 -10.03 -13.78 -1.59
C SER A 282 -9.52 -14.73 -2.67
N GLU A 283 -9.88 -14.49 -3.93
CA GLU A 283 -9.38 -15.24 -5.12
C GLU A 283 -7.87 -14.99 -5.38
N ARG A 284 -7.21 -14.20 -4.54
CA ARG A 284 -5.80 -13.85 -4.75
C ARG A 284 -4.83 -14.99 -4.48
N ARG A 285 -5.26 -15.98 -3.70
CA ARG A 285 -4.44 -17.12 -3.30
C ARG A 285 -4.04 -18.01 -4.49
N ASP A 286 -4.93 -18.17 -5.46
CA ASP A 286 -4.82 -19.15 -6.54
C ASP A 286 -4.53 -18.50 -7.91
N ARG A 287 -3.68 -17.48 -7.95
CA ARG A 287 -3.32 -16.82 -9.20
C ARG A 287 -2.49 -17.74 -10.09
N PRO A 288 -2.87 -17.90 -11.37
CA PRO A 288 -2.06 -18.56 -12.37
C PRO A 288 -0.69 -17.86 -12.48
N ILE A 289 0.37 -18.64 -12.63
CA ILE A 289 1.73 -18.09 -12.77
C ILE A 289 1.87 -17.26 -14.04
N GLU A 290 1.11 -17.60 -15.09
CA GLU A 290 1.07 -16.94 -16.38
C GLU A 290 0.62 -15.47 -16.26
N GLU A 291 -0.39 -15.19 -15.43
CA GLU A 291 -0.83 -13.82 -15.16
C GLU A 291 0.28 -12.99 -14.49
N LEU A 292 1.05 -13.63 -13.62
CA LEU A 292 2.14 -12.96 -12.91
C LEU A 292 3.33 -12.70 -13.83
N LEU A 293 3.64 -13.67 -14.72
CA LEU A 293 4.68 -13.53 -15.74
C LEU A 293 4.33 -12.42 -16.74
N ALA A 294 3.06 -12.28 -17.13
CA ALA A 294 2.60 -11.20 -18.02
C ALA A 294 2.75 -9.79 -17.41
N LEU A 295 2.87 -9.69 -16.09
CA LEU A 295 3.07 -8.42 -15.37
C LEU A 295 4.55 -8.10 -15.10
N MET A 296 5.48 -8.95 -15.54
CA MET A 296 6.91 -8.71 -15.34
C MET A 296 7.40 -7.51 -16.16
N PRO A 297 8.28 -6.68 -15.59
CA PRO A 297 8.90 -5.60 -16.36
C PRO A 297 9.81 -6.17 -17.46
N HIS A 298 9.80 -5.52 -18.62
CA HIS A 298 10.77 -5.84 -19.68
C HIS A 298 12.19 -5.44 -19.27
N VAL A 299 13.20 -6.24 -19.63
CA VAL A 299 14.60 -6.01 -19.22
C VAL A 299 15.14 -4.63 -19.63
N ALA A 300 14.63 -4.03 -20.71
CA ALA A 300 15.01 -2.69 -21.14
C ALA A 300 14.75 -1.60 -20.07
N HIS A 301 13.85 -1.85 -19.10
CA HIS A 301 13.67 -0.95 -17.95
C HIS A 301 14.94 -0.79 -17.09
N MET A 302 15.95 -1.67 -17.24
CA MET A 302 17.25 -1.48 -16.61
C MET A 302 17.98 -0.20 -17.09
N LEU A 303 17.71 0.27 -18.32
CA LEU A 303 18.22 1.55 -18.79
C LEU A 303 17.82 2.71 -17.88
N ARG A 304 16.66 2.61 -17.24
CA ARG A 304 16.14 3.62 -16.29
C ARG A 304 16.90 3.70 -14.97
N ALA A 305 17.78 2.75 -14.69
CA ALA A 305 18.73 2.89 -13.59
C ALA A 305 19.78 3.99 -13.87
N PHE A 306 20.05 4.28 -15.14
CA PHE A 306 21.05 5.24 -15.60
C PHE A 306 20.42 6.50 -16.21
N VAL A 307 19.35 6.33 -16.98
CA VAL A 307 18.59 7.40 -17.63
C VAL A 307 17.12 7.25 -17.21
N PRO A 308 16.68 7.92 -16.14
CA PRO A 308 15.38 7.61 -15.49
C PRO A 308 14.17 7.77 -16.43
N ASP A 309 14.21 8.76 -17.34
CA ASP A 309 13.13 9.05 -18.29
C ASP A 309 13.44 8.52 -19.71
N ALA A 310 14.24 7.43 -19.82
CA ALA A 310 14.57 6.81 -21.10
C ALA A 310 13.34 6.45 -21.97
N PHE A 311 12.22 6.16 -21.34
CA PHE A 311 10.93 5.84 -21.96
C PHE A 311 9.91 6.98 -21.82
N GLY A 312 10.34 8.22 -21.58
CA GLY A 312 9.49 9.35 -21.27
C GLY A 312 9.01 9.37 -19.80
N ASN A 313 8.14 10.33 -19.48
CA ASN A 313 7.65 10.59 -18.13
C ASN A 313 6.12 10.77 -18.12
N PRO A 314 5.36 10.07 -17.28
CA PRO A 314 3.90 10.18 -17.26
C PRO A 314 3.40 11.57 -16.85
N LEU A 315 4.19 12.34 -16.10
CA LEU A 315 3.83 13.72 -15.75
C LEU A 315 3.96 14.69 -16.94
N LEU A 316 4.67 14.27 -18.00
CA LEU A 316 4.77 15.00 -19.27
C LEU A 316 3.85 14.39 -20.35
N ASN A 317 3.00 13.42 -20.00
CA ASN A 317 2.10 12.69 -20.88
C ASN A 317 2.79 12.02 -22.09
N ASN A 318 4.10 11.69 -21.99
CA ASN A 318 4.90 11.10 -23.06
C ASN A 318 5.55 9.76 -22.65
N TYR A 319 5.07 9.14 -21.55
CA TYR A 319 5.57 7.84 -21.12
C TYR A 319 5.05 6.71 -22.01
N TRP A 320 5.99 5.90 -22.47
CA TRP A 320 5.73 4.64 -23.15
C TRP A 320 6.43 3.48 -22.43
N SER A 321 5.91 2.27 -22.53
CA SER A 321 6.51 1.10 -21.89
C SER A 321 6.51 -0.10 -22.83
N PRO A 322 7.65 -0.84 -22.94
CA PRO A 322 7.74 -2.06 -23.75
C PRO A 322 6.98 -3.26 -23.18
N SER A 323 6.39 -3.12 -22.00
CA SER A 323 5.55 -4.12 -21.31
C SER A 323 4.42 -3.42 -20.58
N PRO A 324 3.34 -4.11 -20.18
CA PRO A 324 2.21 -3.51 -19.45
C PRO A 324 2.62 -3.13 -18.02
N THR A 325 3.71 -2.41 -17.89
CA THR A 325 4.35 -2.02 -16.63
C THR A 325 4.24 -0.52 -16.43
N SER A 326 3.74 -0.11 -15.26
CA SER A 326 3.66 1.31 -14.90
C SER A 326 5.06 1.93 -14.76
N TYR A 327 5.14 3.24 -14.94
CA TYR A 327 6.39 4.00 -14.73
C TYR A 327 7.03 3.68 -13.37
N THR A 328 6.22 3.63 -12.31
CA THR A 328 6.69 3.37 -10.94
C THR A 328 7.26 1.96 -10.76
N ALA A 329 6.73 0.96 -11.46
CA ALA A 329 7.20 -0.43 -11.38
C ALA A 329 8.55 -0.64 -12.08
N GLY A 330 8.80 0.12 -13.15
CA GLY A 330 10.05 0.07 -13.92
C GLY A 330 11.13 1.06 -13.47
N THR A 331 11.02 1.70 -12.30
CA THR A 331 11.97 2.72 -11.85
C THR A 331 13.05 2.12 -10.96
N PHE A 332 14.29 2.09 -11.43
CA PHE A 332 15.48 1.56 -10.75
C PHE A 332 16.53 2.65 -10.45
N TYR A 333 16.19 3.92 -10.59
CA TYR A 333 17.11 5.04 -10.42
C TYR A 333 17.54 5.23 -8.97
N MET A 334 18.85 5.38 -8.77
CA MET A 334 19.49 5.57 -7.45
C MET A 334 20.45 6.78 -7.44
N GLY A 335 20.45 7.57 -8.54
CA GLY A 335 21.46 8.59 -8.82
C GLY A 335 22.70 8.01 -9.47
N ILE A 336 23.30 8.78 -10.35
CA ILE A 336 24.45 8.31 -11.15
C ILE A 336 25.67 8.06 -10.26
N ALA A 337 26.04 9.02 -9.41
CA ALA A 337 27.20 8.88 -8.54
C ALA A 337 27.05 7.71 -7.53
N PRO A 338 25.92 7.49 -6.86
CA PRO A 338 25.71 6.31 -6.04
C PRO A 338 25.85 5.01 -6.82
N LEU A 339 25.34 4.94 -8.05
CA LEU A 339 25.41 3.73 -8.86
C LEU A 339 26.85 3.37 -9.25
N LEU A 340 27.65 4.36 -9.67
CA LEU A 340 29.07 4.16 -9.95
C LEU A 340 29.87 3.78 -8.69
N LEU A 341 29.57 4.41 -7.56
CA LEU A 341 30.19 4.06 -6.28
C LEU A 341 29.79 2.66 -5.81
N ALA A 342 28.56 2.22 -6.11
CA ALA A 342 28.10 0.87 -5.78
C ALA A 342 28.95 -0.20 -6.52
N GLY A 343 29.35 0.05 -7.78
CA GLY A 343 30.29 -0.80 -8.47
C GLY A 343 31.65 -0.92 -7.77
N ILE A 344 32.19 0.20 -7.24
CA ILE A 344 33.42 0.19 -6.44
C ILE A 344 33.18 -0.57 -5.13
N GLY A 345 32.05 -0.33 -4.46
CA GLY A 345 31.66 -1.03 -3.24
C GLY A 345 31.52 -2.53 -3.40
N ALA A 346 30.99 -2.99 -4.54
CA ALA A 346 30.87 -4.40 -4.85
C ALA A 346 32.23 -5.09 -4.91
N VAL A 347 33.22 -4.44 -5.52
CA VAL A 347 34.58 -5.00 -5.69
C VAL A 347 35.46 -4.83 -4.47
N ARG A 348 35.33 -3.71 -3.74
CA ARG A 348 36.25 -3.30 -2.66
C ARG A 348 35.63 -3.44 -1.26
N GLY A 349 34.35 -3.70 -1.12
CA GLY A 349 33.63 -3.81 0.15
C GLY A 349 33.83 -5.13 0.90
N GLY A 350 34.77 -5.98 0.44
CA GLY A 350 35.03 -7.29 1.04
C GLY A 350 33.79 -8.22 0.94
N TRP A 351 33.60 -9.09 1.92
CA TRP A 351 32.46 -10.02 1.92
C TRP A 351 31.11 -9.30 1.87
N ARG A 352 30.98 -8.12 2.50
CA ARG A 352 29.74 -7.33 2.47
C ARG A 352 29.45 -6.82 1.06
N GLY A 353 30.49 -6.33 0.38
CA GLY A 353 30.38 -5.89 -1.01
C GLY A 353 29.92 -7.03 -1.93
N ALA A 354 30.57 -8.20 -1.82
CA ALA A 354 30.21 -9.39 -2.60
C ALA A 354 28.78 -9.88 -2.27
N ALA A 355 28.42 -9.94 -0.99
CA ALA A 355 27.08 -10.37 -0.55
C ALA A 355 25.97 -9.45 -1.10
N LEU A 356 26.13 -8.11 -0.94
CA LEU A 356 25.16 -7.13 -1.40
C LEU A 356 25.06 -7.12 -2.93
N ALA A 357 26.19 -7.26 -3.64
CA ALA A 357 26.19 -7.36 -5.10
C ALA A 357 25.49 -8.64 -5.59
N GLY A 358 25.73 -9.78 -4.91
CA GLY A 358 25.04 -11.03 -5.21
C GLY A 358 23.54 -10.96 -4.98
N ILE A 359 23.09 -10.35 -3.85
CA ILE A 359 21.65 -10.16 -3.57
C ILE A 359 21.04 -9.21 -4.60
N ALA A 360 21.72 -8.12 -4.98
CA ALA A 360 21.23 -7.19 -6.00
C ALA A 360 21.06 -7.88 -7.35
N ALA A 361 22.08 -8.64 -7.79
CA ALA A 361 22.04 -9.40 -9.03
C ALA A 361 20.92 -10.46 -9.03
N LEU A 362 20.77 -11.22 -7.94
CA LEU A 362 19.69 -12.19 -7.78
C LEU A 362 18.31 -11.51 -7.80
N SER A 363 18.17 -10.38 -7.12
CA SER A 363 16.91 -9.62 -7.14
C SER A 363 16.53 -9.19 -8.55
N LEU A 364 17.49 -8.69 -9.32
CA LEU A 364 17.29 -8.31 -10.72
C LEU A 364 16.98 -9.53 -11.60
N ALA A 365 17.68 -10.66 -11.38
CA ALA A 365 17.38 -11.90 -12.11
C ALA A 365 15.94 -12.36 -11.85
N VAL A 366 15.47 -12.34 -10.59
CA VAL A 366 14.09 -12.71 -10.24
C VAL A 366 13.08 -11.72 -10.82
N ILE A 367 13.41 -10.42 -10.93
CA ILE A 367 12.51 -9.40 -11.48
C ILE A 367 12.37 -9.53 -13.00
N PHE A 368 13.46 -9.87 -13.73
CA PHE A 368 13.49 -9.77 -15.19
C PHE A 368 13.54 -11.11 -15.93
N VAL A 369 13.85 -12.20 -15.25
CA VAL A 369 14.00 -13.53 -15.89
C VAL A 369 12.87 -14.46 -15.43
N PRO A 370 11.94 -14.86 -16.34
CA PRO A 370 10.76 -15.64 -15.99
C PRO A 370 11.04 -16.94 -15.23
N SER A 371 12.09 -17.68 -15.59
CA SER A 371 12.49 -18.93 -14.93
C SER A 371 12.92 -18.74 -13.49
N PHE A 372 13.67 -17.66 -13.18
CA PHE A 372 14.05 -17.32 -11.80
C PHE A 372 12.83 -16.94 -10.95
N TYR A 373 11.90 -16.16 -11.52
CA TYR A 373 10.66 -15.84 -10.83
C TYR A 373 9.79 -17.07 -10.58
N ALA A 374 9.61 -17.92 -11.60
CA ALA A 374 8.83 -19.15 -11.46
C ALA A 374 9.40 -20.06 -10.36
N SER A 375 10.74 -20.24 -10.31
CA SER A 375 11.41 -21.00 -9.28
C SER A 375 11.21 -20.39 -7.89
N ALA A 376 11.38 -19.07 -7.75
CA ALA A 376 11.14 -18.37 -6.50
C ALA A 376 9.68 -18.49 -6.03
N ALA A 377 8.72 -18.34 -6.93
CA ALA A 377 7.29 -18.45 -6.65
C ALA A 377 6.85 -19.88 -6.30
N ALA A 378 7.57 -20.90 -6.75
CA ALA A 378 7.33 -22.30 -6.37
C ALA A 378 7.78 -22.63 -4.95
N VAL A 379 8.87 -22.00 -4.47
CA VAL A 379 9.53 -22.36 -3.20
C VAL A 379 9.19 -21.38 -2.08
N LEU A 380 9.08 -20.07 -2.40
CA LEU A 380 8.95 -19.03 -1.37
C LEU A 380 7.48 -18.67 -1.12
N PRO A 381 7.00 -18.81 0.13
CA PRO A 381 5.62 -18.50 0.47
C PRO A 381 5.32 -17.01 0.22
N GLY A 382 4.14 -16.74 -0.32
CA GLY A 382 3.66 -15.38 -0.59
C GLY A 382 4.17 -14.73 -1.89
N PHE A 383 5.16 -15.32 -2.60
CA PHE A 383 5.65 -14.76 -3.87
C PHE A 383 4.56 -14.80 -4.96
N ARG A 384 3.68 -15.80 -4.98
CA ARG A 384 2.52 -15.85 -5.89
C ARG A 384 1.44 -14.81 -5.56
N ALA A 385 1.36 -14.36 -4.31
CA ALA A 385 0.36 -13.37 -3.91
C ALA A 385 0.78 -11.92 -4.21
N THR A 386 2.02 -11.68 -4.64
CA THR A 386 2.59 -10.34 -4.79
C THR A 386 3.17 -10.10 -6.20
N ARG A 387 3.22 -8.84 -6.61
CA ARG A 387 3.89 -8.46 -7.87
C ARG A 387 5.40 -8.42 -7.65
N ILE A 388 6.14 -8.98 -8.59
CA ILE A 388 7.60 -9.16 -8.47
C ILE A 388 8.39 -7.85 -8.61
N ASP A 389 7.87 -6.86 -9.34
CA ASP A 389 8.51 -5.55 -9.49
C ASP A 389 8.84 -4.88 -8.14
N ARG A 390 8.13 -5.24 -7.07
CA ARG A 390 8.31 -4.71 -5.71
C ARG A 390 9.56 -5.27 -5.01
N LEU A 391 10.14 -6.36 -5.51
CA LEU A 391 11.42 -6.87 -5.05
C LEU A 391 12.56 -5.85 -5.31
N SER A 392 12.33 -4.84 -6.18
CA SER A 392 13.25 -3.72 -6.37
C SER A 392 13.65 -3.01 -5.06
N ILE A 393 12.87 -3.14 -3.96
CA ILE A 393 13.28 -2.62 -2.64
C ILE A 393 14.58 -3.25 -2.15
N ALA A 394 14.81 -4.55 -2.41
CA ALA A 394 16.05 -5.23 -2.07
C ALA A 394 17.23 -4.67 -2.90
N TYR A 395 17.01 -4.42 -4.19
CA TYR A 395 18.00 -3.75 -5.05
C TYR A 395 18.33 -2.34 -4.50
N MET A 396 17.32 -1.53 -4.13
CA MET A 396 17.54 -0.17 -3.58
C MET A 396 18.37 -0.20 -2.29
N LEU A 397 18.08 -1.13 -1.38
CA LEU A 397 18.86 -1.34 -0.15
C LEU A 397 20.31 -1.72 -0.47
N CYS A 398 20.51 -2.69 -1.37
CA CYS A 398 21.84 -3.14 -1.78
C CYS A 398 22.67 -2.00 -2.39
N VAL A 399 22.11 -1.29 -3.37
CA VAL A 399 22.84 -0.22 -4.07
C VAL A 399 23.20 0.92 -3.13
N SER A 400 22.29 1.31 -2.21
CA SER A 400 22.57 2.35 -1.20
C SER A 400 23.74 1.95 -0.28
N MET A 401 23.74 0.70 0.19
CA MET A 401 24.81 0.18 1.05
C MET A 401 26.13 0.02 0.28
N LEU A 402 26.08 -0.48 -0.95
CA LEU A 402 27.24 -0.60 -1.83
C LEU A 402 27.83 0.76 -2.17
N ALA A 403 26.97 1.76 -2.47
CA ALA A 403 27.41 3.13 -2.74
C ALA A 403 28.16 3.74 -1.52
N ALA A 404 27.65 3.47 -0.32
CA ALA A 404 28.33 3.91 0.91
C ALA A 404 29.67 3.21 1.10
N LEU A 405 29.77 1.89 0.86
CA LEU A 405 31.04 1.15 0.94
C LEU A 405 32.05 1.67 -0.10
N GLY A 406 31.59 1.93 -1.32
CA GLY A 406 32.42 2.51 -2.38
C GLY A 406 32.88 3.92 -2.05
N ALA A 407 31.99 4.76 -1.53
CA ALA A 407 32.30 6.12 -1.08
C ALA A 407 33.32 6.11 0.07
N ASP A 408 33.14 5.21 1.04
CA ASP A 408 34.05 5.04 2.17
C ASP A 408 35.46 4.69 1.69
N HIS A 409 35.54 3.79 0.72
CA HIS A 409 36.79 3.41 0.08
C HIS A 409 37.46 4.58 -0.65
N VAL A 410 36.70 5.35 -1.43
CA VAL A 410 37.21 6.52 -2.19
C VAL A 410 37.60 7.66 -1.27
N MET A 411 36.83 7.94 -0.22
CA MET A 411 37.05 9.03 0.73
C MET A 411 38.18 8.73 1.74
N SER A 412 38.34 7.47 2.17
CA SER A 412 39.38 7.04 3.10
C SER A 412 40.75 6.89 2.47
N ALA A 413 40.87 7.21 1.18
CA ALA A 413 41.98 6.83 0.35
C ALA A 413 43.34 7.30 0.82
N SER A 414 44.15 6.36 1.31
CA SER A 414 45.60 6.33 1.11
C SER A 414 45.94 6.40 -0.42
N ALA A 415 47.11 6.84 -0.80
CA ALA A 415 47.55 6.99 -2.19
C ALA A 415 47.34 5.72 -3.06
N ARG A 416 47.17 4.54 -2.43
CA ARG A 416 46.95 3.24 -3.10
C ARG A 416 45.51 3.05 -3.61
N ALA A 417 44.48 3.57 -2.88
CA ALA A 417 43.05 3.49 -3.30
C ALA A 417 42.79 4.43 -4.49
N ARG A 418 43.52 5.54 -4.61
CA ARG A 418 43.44 6.46 -5.75
C ARG A 418 43.91 5.85 -7.07
N ARG A 419 44.70 4.75 -7.05
CA ARG A 419 45.10 4.02 -8.28
C ARG A 419 44.03 3.12 -8.86
N VAL A 420 42.92 2.84 -8.12
CA VAL A 420 41.79 2.05 -8.62
C VAL A 420 41.00 2.79 -9.69
N LEU A 421 41.05 4.10 -9.67
CA LEU A 421 40.50 5.00 -10.69
C LEU A 421 41.59 5.37 -11.73
N SER A 422 42.46 4.43 -12.05
CA SER A 422 43.51 4.60 -13.12
C SER A 422 42.87 4.83 -14.50
N GLY A 423 43.62 5.40 -15.43
CA GLY A 423 43.12 5.82 -16.75
C GLY A 423 42.26 4.80 -17.47
N ARG A 424 42.56 3.50 -17.38
CA ARG A 424 41.76 2.42 -18.02
C ARG A 424 40.35 2.30 -17.37
N GLY A 425 40.23 2.42 -16.05
CA GLY A 425 38.91 2.38 -15.35
C GLY A 425 38.05 3.58 -15.73
N LEU A 426 38.63 4.77 -15.80
CA LEU A 426 37.94 5.99 -16.26
C LEU A 426 37.49 5.91 -17.70
N ILE A 427 38.36 5.40 -18.61
CA ILE A 427 38.00 5.17 -20.01
C ILE A 427 36.87 4.17 -20.12
N PHE A 428 36.90 3.07 -19.36
CA PHE A 428 35.82 2.09 -19.34
C PHE A 428 34.48 2.72 -18.86
N LEU A 429 34.51 3.50 -17.79
CA LEU A 429 33.29 4.17 -17.31
C LEU A 429 32.79 5.21 -18.30
N ALA A 430 33.68 5.97 -18.97
CA ALA A 430 33.29 6.92 -19.98
C ALA A 430 32.65 6.18 -21.20
N ALA A 431 33.27 5.10 -21.67
CA ALA A 431 32.73 4.28 -22.77
C ALA A 431 31.38 3.65 -22.40
N LEU A 432 31.21 3.17 -21.15
CA LEU A 432 29.93 2.66 -20.64
C LEU A 432 28.86 3.74 -20.68
N GLY A 433 29.17 4.97 -20.23
CA GLY A 433 28.22 6.10 -20.27
C GLY A 433 27.79 6.44 -21.68
N VAL A 434 28.73 6.47 -22.65
CA VAL A 434 28.43 6.68 -24.06
C VAL A 434 27.58 5.53 -24.62
N GLY A 435 27.92 4.27 -24.31
CA GLY A 435 27.17 3.09 -24.76
C GLY A 435 25.72 3.11 -24.24
N LEU A 436 25.50 3.49 -22.97
CA LEU A 436 24.18 3.65 -22.40
C LEU A 436 23.39 4.79 -23.06
N ALA A 437 24.04 5.92 -23.34
CA ALA A 437 23.41 7.03 -24.06
C ALA A 437 22.95 6.60 -25.46
N LEU A 438 23.80 5.87 -26.21
CA LEU A 438 23.46 5.32 -27.51
C LEU A 438 22.34 4.29 -27.43
N ALA A 439 22.37 3.41 -26.41
CA ALA A 439 21.31 2.44 -26.19
C ALA A 439 19.94 3.12 -25.91
N VAL A 440 19.92 4.25 -25.22
CA VAL A 440 18.69 5.03 -25.03
C VAL A 440 18.27 5.71 -26.32
N LEU A 441 19.17 6.43 -26.99
CA LEU A 441 18.83 7.25 -28.17
C LEU A 441 18.42 6.41 -29.38
N TRP A 442 18.93 5.21 -29.54
CA TRP A 442 18.72 4.37 -30.71
C TRP A 442 17.99 3.05 -30.35
N GLY A 443 18.36 2.41 -29.24
CA GLY A 443 17.76 1.14 -28.83
C GLY A 443 16.33 1.28 -28.40
N VAL A 444 15.99 2.35 -27.63
CA VAL A 444 14.61 2.56 -27.16
C VAL A 444 13.64 2.85 -28.31
N PRO A 445 13.93 3.74 -29.28
CA PRO A 445 13.11 3.91 -30.48
C PRO A 445 12.96 2.62 -31.31
N TRP A 446 14.03 1.84 -31.45
CA TRP A 446 13.99 0.54 -32.14
C TRP A 446 13.05 -0.44 -31.46
N ILE A 447 13.10 -0.55 -30.09
CA ILE A 447 12.19 -1.38 -29.33
C ILE A 447 10.75 -0.85 -29.50
N ALA A 448 10.54 0.47 -29.45
CA ALA A 448 9.22 1.06 -29.64
C ALA A 448 8.62 0.75 -31.01
N ALA A 449 9.42 0.82 -32.05
CA ALA A 449 9.00 0.47 -33.40
C ALA A 449 8.69 -1.04 -33.57
N SER A 450 9.33 -1.91 -32.78
CA SER A 450 9.11 -3.36 -32.77
C SER A 450 7.85 -3.78 -32.00
N VAL A 451 7.33 -2.91 -31.13
CA VAL A 451 6.11 -3.13 -30.34
C VAL A 451 4.97 -2.32 -30.96
N GLN A 452 3.87 -2.94 -31.29
CA GLN A 452 2.73 -2.34 -32.01
C GLN A 452 2.34 -0.95 -31.47
N GLY A 453 2.45 0.08 -32.30
CA GLY A 453 1.99 1.45 -32.01
C GLY A 453 2.86 2.24 -31.03
N GLY A 454 4.03 1.74 -30.63
CA GLY A 454 4.94 2.46 -29.75
C GLY A 454 5.60 3.64 -30.45
N SER A 455 5.45 4.86 -29.87
CA SER A 455 6.23 6.04 -30.28
C SER A 455 6.92 6.63 -29.08
N VAL A 456 8.13 7.14 -29.27
CA VAL A 456 8.91 7.77 -28.21
C VAL A 456 9.21 9.21 -28.58
N ASP A 457 8.97 10.13 -27.66
CA ASP A 457 9.33 11.53 -27.81
C ASP A 457 10.85 11.69 -27.82
N SER A 458 11.41 11.91 -29.00
CA SER A 458 12.85 12.04 -29.19
C SER A 458 13.44 13.27 -28.51
N SER A 459 12.65 14.33 -28.28
CA SER A 459 13.10 15.55 -27.58
C SER A 459 13.23 15.28 -26.08
N ALA A 460 12.26 14.60 -25.48
CA ALA A 460 12.29 14.16 -24.10
C ALA A 460 13.44 13.18 -23.84
N GLN A 461 13.68 12.24 -24.76
CA GLN A 461 14.83 11.33 -24.66
C GLN A 461 16.16 12.05 -24.67
N ARG A 462 16.37 13.01 -25.60
CA ARG A 462 17.61 13.80 -25.64
C ARG A 462 17.82 14.57 -24.34
N SER A 463 16.76 15.15 -23.78
CA SER A 463 16.82 15.85 -22.49
C SER A 463 17.18 14.91 -21.34
N ALA A 464 16.59 13.71 -21.29
CA ALA A 464 16.91 12.69 -20.29
C ALA A 464 18.36 12.19 -20.39
N VAL A 465 18.86 11.99 -21.61
CA VAL A 465 20.28 11.61 -21.84
C VAL A 465 21.22 12.74 -21.45
N ALA A 466 20.91 14.00 -21.80
CA ALA A 466 21.73 15.16 -21.42
C ALA A 466 21.80 15.31 -19.89
N TRP A 467 20.70 15.12 -19.17
CA TRP A 467 20.68 15.08 -17.70
C TRP A 467 21.60 13.99 -17.16
N ALA A 468 21.44 12.76 -17.62
CA ALA A 468 22.29 11.65 -17.18
C ALA A 468 23.78 11.91 -17.49
N ALA A 469 24.10 12.45 -18.67
CA ALA A 469 25.46 12.77 -19.09
C ALA A 469 26.10 13.86 -18.20
N LEU A 470 25.33 14.85 -17.76
CA LEU A 470 25.81 15.89 -16.81
C LEU A 470 26.30 15.27 -15.50
N PHE A 471 25.47 14.42 -14.85
CA PHE A 471 25.85 13.77 -13.58
C PHE A 471 26.89 12.68 -13.77
N TRP A 472 26.89 12.00 -14.90
CA TRP A 472 27.93 11.03 -15.26
C TRP A 472 29.29 11.73 -15.41
N GLY A 473 29.35 12.79 -16.23
CA GLY A 473 30.56 13.59 -16.45
C GLY A 473 31.05 14.26 -15.16
N GLY A 474 30.12 14.82 -14.37
CA GLY A 474 30.42 15.39 -13.05
C GLY A 474 31.02 14.38 -12.09
N THR A 475 30.47 13.14 -12.06
CA THR A 475 31.02 12.06 -11.22
C THR A 475 32.41 11.62 -11.67
N LEU A 476 32.63 11.46 -12.98
CA LEU A 476 33.96 11.14 -13.54
C LEU A 476 34.97 12.24 -13.23
N LEU A 477 34.57 13.52 -13.35
CA LEU A 477 35.44 14.65 -12.99
C LEU A 477 35.81 14.60 -11.51
N VAL A 478 34.85 14.32 -10.61
CA VAL A 478 35.14 14.14 -9.17
C VAL A 478 36.15 13.01 -8.97
N PHE A 479 36.03 11.89 -9.66
CA PHE A 479 36.97 10.77 -9.58
C PHE A 479 38.36 11.13 -10.09
N VAL A 480 38.47 11.88 -11.19
CA VAL A 480 39.75 12.41 -11.69
C VAL A 480 40.43 13.34 -10.69
N LEU A 481 39.62 14.27 -10.11
CA LEU A 481 40.11 15.22 -9.12
C LEU A 481 40.46 14.55 -7.78
N ALA A 482 39.83 13.48 -7.41
CA ALA A 482 40.14 12.71 -6.21
C ALA A 482 41.59 12.19 -6.18
N GLY A 483 42.19 11.99 -7.37
CA GLY A 483 43.60 11.64 -7.51
C GLY A 483 44.60 12.76 -7.13
N ARG A 484 44.15 14.03 -7.04
CA ARG A 484 44.97 15.20 -6.77
C ARG A 484 44.96 15.55 -5.29
N LYS A 485 46.16 15.74 -4.67
CA LYS A 485 46.28 16.07 -3.24
C LYS A 485 45.59 17.40 -2.89
N SER A 486 45.65 18.40 -3.77
CA SER A 486 45.03 19.72 -3.58
C SER A 486 43.49 19.69 -3.57
N ALA A 487 42.87 18.74 -4.25
CA ALA A 487 41.42 18.59 -4.37
C ALA A 487 40.79 17.75 -3.24
N ALA A 488 41.60 17.06 -2.44
CA ALA A 488 41.13 16.11 -1.43
C ALA A 488 40.16 16.70 -0.40
N ARG A 489 40.32 17.98 -0.05
CA ARG A 489 39.41 18.68 0.90
C ARG A 489 38.02 18.94 0.33
N TRP A 490 37.88 19.05 -0.97
CA TRP A 490 36.60 19.31 -1.68
C TRP A 490 35.89 18.05 -2.13
N LEU A 491 36.57 16.90 -2.13
CA LEU A 491 36.03 15.64 -2.62
C LEU A 491 34.71 15.26 -1.93
N VAL A 492 34.69 15.31 -0.59
CA VAL A 492 33.52 14.92 0.20
C VAL A 492 32.33 15.86 -0.03
N PRO A 493 32.47 17.21 0.18
CA PRO A 493 31.36 18.12 0.00
C PRO A 493 30.83 18.13 -1.46
N VAL A 494 31.71 18.07 -2.46
CA VAL A 494 31.29 18.06 -3.87
C VAL A 494 30.55 16.77 -4.22
N LEU A 495 31.02 15.62 -3.75
CA LEU A 495 30.35 14.34 -4.03
C LEU A 495 28.99 14.27 -3.34
N LEU A 496 28.88 14.74 -2.08
CA LEU A 496 27.61 14.81 -1.37
C LEU A 496 26.62 15.77 -2.07
N ALA A 497 27.10 16.94 -2.51
CA ALA A 497 26.29 17.90 -3.24
C ALA A 497 25.81 17.34 -4.58
N LEU A 498 26.68 16.66 -5.32
CA LEU A 498 26.33 16.03 -6.59
C LEU A 498 25.21 14.98 -6.41
N VAL A 499 25.34 14.11 -5.39
CA VAL A 499 24.33 13.10 -5.08
C VAL A 499 23.03 13.75 -4.61
N ALA A 500 23.12 14.75 -3.72
CA ALA A 500 21.95 15.42 -3.19
C ALA A 500 21.17 16.17 -4.29
N VAL A 501 21.89 16.89 -5.19
CA VAL A 501 21.25 17.65 -6.28
C VAL A 501 20.62 16.69 -7.30
N ASP A 502 21.35 15.66 -7.75
CA ASP A 502 20.83 14.67 -8.70
C ASP A 502 19.52 14.05 -8.21
N LEU A 503 19.53 13.47 -7.02
CA LEU A 503 18.38 12.78 -6.45
C LEU A 503 17.25 13.73 -6.03
N PHE A 504 17.58 14.91 -5.50
CA PHE A 504 16.59 15.89 -5.10
C PHE A 504 15.81 16.45 -6.29
N VAL A 505 16.52 16.82 -7.37
CA VAL A 505 15.87 17.36 -8.59
C VAL A 505 15.02 16.28 -9.24
N PHE A 506 15.53 15.04 -9.33
CA PHE A 506 14.74 13.91 -9.81
C PHE A 506 13.47 13.71 -8.97
N ALA A 507 13.60 13.62 -7.63
CA ALA A 507 12.48 13.40 -6.73
C ALA A 507 11.48 14.57 -6.76
N ARG A 508 11.97 15.82 -6.83
CA ARG A 508 11.15 17.03 -6.90
C ARG A 508 10.26 17.06 -8.15
N GLY A 509 10.75 16.47 -9.25
CA GLY A 509 9.97 16.32 -10.49
C GLY A 509 8.65 15.55 -10.29
N PHE A 510 8.55 14.70 -9.26
CA PHE A 510 7.34 13.91 -8.95
C PHE A 510 6.48 14.49 -7.82
N VAL A 511 6.89 15.60 -7.20
CA VAL A 511 6.10 16.29 -6.18
C VAL A 511 5.15 17.28 -6.85
N VAL A 512 3.95 16.82 -7.15
CA VAL A 512 2.87 17.66 -7.66
C VAL A 512 2.04 18.14 -6.48
N VAL A 513 1.93 19.45 -6.29
CA VAL A 513 1.14 20.08 -5.22
C VAL A 513 -0.15 20.62 -5.81
N ARG A 514 -1.26 20.30 -5.18
CA ARG A 514 -2.62 20.72 -5.58
C ARG A 514 -3.31 21.46 -4.43
N ASP A 515 -4.38 22.15 -4.75
CA ASP A 515 -5.33 22.68 -3.78
C ASP A 515 -6.16 21.52 -3.21
N SER A 516 -6.10 21.32 -1.88
CA SER A 516 -6.79 20.21 -1.22
C SER A 516 -8.32 20.38 -1.19
N GLU A 517 -8.83 21.62 -1.17
CA GLU A 517 -10.27 21.88 -1.19
C GLU A 517 -10.85 21.59 -2.56
N ARG A 518 -10.11 21.94 -3.60
CA ARG A 518 -10.53 21.68 -4.99
C ARG A 518 -10.48 20.20 -5.36
N MET A 519 -9.59 19.44 -4.74
CA MET A 519 -9.47 18.00 -5.01
C MET A 519 -10.70 17.20 -4.59
N PHE A 520 -11.40 17.63 -3.53
CA PHE A 520 -12.60 17.00 -3.01
C PHE A 520 -13.77 17.98 -2.95
N ARG A 521 -13.81 18.90 -3.96
CA ARG A 521 -14.89 19.87 -3.99
C ARG A 521 -16.24 19.18 -4.15
N ASP A 522 -17.21 19.84 -3.59
CA ASP A 522 -18.61 19.51 -3.76
C ASP A 522 -19.04 19.78 -5.21
N ALA A 523 -19.70 18.79 -5.80
CA ALA A 523 -20.32 18.92 -7.13
C ALA A 523 -21.83 18.72 -6.99
N PRO A 524 -22.67 19.28 -7.88
CA PRO A 524 -24.13 19.16 -7.76
C PRO A 524 -24.61 17.73 -7.57
N ALA A 525 -24.08 16.78 -8.32
CA ALA A 525 -24.38 15.37 -8.21
C ALA A 525 -23.98 14.76 -6.83
N ILE A 526 -22.84 15.19 -6.26
CA ILE A 526 -22.41 14.74 -4.93
C ILE A 526 -23.34 15.31 -3.86
N ARG A 527 -23.70 16.61 -3.97
CA ARG A 527 -24.58 17.27 -3.01
C ARG A 527 -25.93 16.59 -2.96
N MET A 528 -26.55 16.33 -4.13
CA MET A 528 -27.79 15.59 -4.23
C MET A 528 -27.74 14.24 -3.49
N LEU A 529 -26.66 13.46 -3.70
CA LEU A 529 -26.50 12.16 -3.04
C LEU A 529 -26.22 12.28 -1.53
N THR A 530 -25.50 13.31 -1.09
CA THR A 530 -25.18 13.51 0.35
C THR A 530 -26.32 14.11 1.14
N GLU A 531 -27.25 14.81 0.49
CA GLU A 531 -28.48 15.35 1.08
C GLU A 531 -29.61 14.30 1.16
N ALA A 532 -29.49 13.21 0.41
CA ALA A 532 -30.46 12.10 0.46
C ALA A 532 -30.42 11.37 1.81
N GLU A 533 -31.59 11.01 2.32
CA GLU A 533 -31.73 10.33 3.62
C GLU A 533 -31.14 8.91 3.57
N PRO A 534 -30.14 8.56 4.43
CA PRO A 534 -29.58 7.23 4.53
C PRO A 534 -30.48 6.29 5.36
N PRO A 535 -30.31 4.94 5.26
CA PRO A 535 -29.26 4.24 4.53
C PRO A 535 -29.65 3.89 3.09
N PHE A 536 -28.76 4.13 2.17
CA PHE A 536 -28.90 3.69 0.77
C PHE A 536 -27.54 3.32 0.18
N ARG A 537 -27.54 2.67 -0.99
CA ARG A 537 -26.35 2.45 -1.81
C ARG A 537 -26.55 3.03 -3.20
N ILE A 538 -25.42 3.27 -3.86
CA ILE A 538 -25.39 3.59 -5.28
C ILE A 538 -24.88 2.41 -6.09
N ALA A 539 -25.41 2.27 -7.32
CA ALA A 539 -24.81 1.51 -8.41
C ALA A 539 -24.25 2.46 -9.46
N LYS A 540 -23.29 2.00 -10.25
CA LYS A 540 -22.69 2.76 -11.34
C LYS A 540 -22.88 2.06 -12.66
N PHE A 541 -23.21 2.84 -13.70
CA PHE A 541 -23.36 2.38 -15.07
C PHE A 541 -22.42 3.16 -15.98
N ASP A 542 -21.53 2.46 -16.70
CA ASP A 542 -20.57 3.05 -17.64
C ASP A 542 -20.26 2.05 -18.76
N PRO A 543 -20.93 2.12 -19.93
CA PRO A 543 -20.69 1.21 -21.05
C PRO A 543 -19.24 1.24 -21.55
N GLY A 544 -18.54 2.35 -21.35
CA GLY A 544 -17.12 2.49 -21.68
C GLY A 544 -16.15 1.80 -20.72
N ALA A 545 -16.64 1.26 -19.59
CA ALA A 545 -15.81 0.68 -18.55
C ALA A 545 -15.04 -0.59 -18.98
N GLY A 546 -15.45 -1.25 -20.05
CA GLY A 546 -14.85 -2.49 -20.57
C GLY A 546 -13.65 -2.33 -21.50
N ALA A 547 -13.48 -1.19 -22.15
CA ALA A 547 -12.62 -1.02 -23.32
C ALA A 547 -11.10 -0.91 -23.03
N GLY A 548 -10.55 -1.52 -21.99
CA GLY A 548 -9.09 -1.62 -21.80
C GLY A 548 -8.63 -1.83 -20.36
N ASN A 549 -7.39 -2.27 -20.23
CA ASN A 549 -6.72 -2.56 -18.95
C ASN A 549 -6.18 -1.33 -18.21
N GLY A 550 -6.40 -0.11 -18.72
CA GLY A 550 -5.91 1.12 -18.11
C GLY A 550 -6.70 1.50 -16.85
N PRO A 551 -6.05 1.99 -15.80
CA PRO A 551 -6.69 2.38 -14.55
C PRO A 551 -7.58 3.62 -14.67
N ASP A 552 -7.51 4.39 -15.75
CA ASP A 552 -8.10 5.75 -15.87
C ASP A 552 -9.23 5.89 -16.89
N ARG A 553 -9.78 4.79 -17.41
CA ARG A 553 -10.82 4.84 -18.46
C ARG A 553 -12.26 4.98 -17.94
N PHE A 554 -12.48 4.96 -16.62
CA PHE A 554 -13.81 5.21 -16.07
C PHE A 554 -14.09 6.71 -16.09
N SER A 555 -15.16 7.08 -16.76
CA SER A 555 -15.64 8.47 -16.83
C SER A 555 -16.34 8.90 -15.54
N LEU A 556 -16.90 7.93 -14.81
CA LEU A 556 -17.65 8.11 -13.56
C LEU A 556 -16.75 8.04 -12.32
N PHE A 557 -17.29 8.51 -11.21
CA PHE A 557 -16.72 8.39 -9.87
C PHE A 557 -15.63 7.32 -9.79
N PRO A 558 -14.34 7.68 -9.64
CA PRO A 558 -13.29 6.69 -9.46
C PRO A 558 -13.66 5.70 -8.36
N ALA A 559 -13.27 4.44 -8.52
CA ALA A 559 -13.61 3.39 -7.57
C ALA A 559 -13.29 3.83 -6.12
N ASN A 560 -14.15 3.49 -5.18
CA ASN A 560 -14.11 3.83 -3.75
C ASN A 560 -14.33 5.31 -3.42
N THR A 561 -14.27 6.24 -4.38
CA THR A 561 -14.39 7.69 -4.14
C THR A 561 -15.71 8.10 -3.47
N PRO A 562 -16.86 7.46 -3.74
CA PRO A 562 -18.10 7.76 -3.03
C PRO A 562 -17.96 7.67 -1.51
N GLY A 563 -17.16 6.71 -1.00
CA GLY A 563 -16.89 6.55 0.43
C GLY A 563 -16.21 7.77 1.09
N ALA A 564 -15.50 8.61 0.31
CA ALA A 564 -14.93 9.86 0.82
C ALA A 564 -16.00 10.89 1.23
N PHE A 565 -17.21 10.76 0.68
CA PHE A 565 -18.38 11.59 0.93
C PHE A 565 -19.43 10.89 1.79
N GLY A 566 -19.11 9.72 2.36
CA GLY A 566 -20.05 8.95 3.17
C GLY A 566 -21.11 8.18 2.38
N ILE A 567 -20.95 8.05 1.05
CA ILE A 567 -21.87 7.34 0.16
C ILE A 567 -21.43 5.87 0.03
N GLU A 568 -22.35 4.95 0.28
CA GLU A 568 -22.12 3.51 0.14
C GLU A 568 -22.24 3.07 -1.33
N ASP A 569 -21.27 2.26 -1.81
CA ASP A 569 -21.15 1.84 -3.21
C ASP A 569 -21.10 0.30 -3.30
N ILE A 570 -21.91 -0.30 -4.18
CA ILE A 570 -21.87 -1.75 -4.43
C ILE A 570 -20.65 -2.14 -5.24
N HIS A 571 -20.06 -1.22 -6.00
CA HIS A 571 -18.82 -1.40 -6.73
C HIS A 571 -17.61 -1.05 -5.86
N GLY A 572 -16.40 -1.38 -6.34
CA GLY A 572 -15.21 -1.00 -5.61
C GLY A 572 -13.92 -1.52 -6.24
N TYR A 573 -12.81 -1.06 -5.65
CA TYR A 573 -11.43 -1.45 -6.00
C TYR A 573 -10.67 -1.81 -4.73
N GLY A 574 -10.05 -2.97 -4.73
CA GLY A 574 -9.19 -3.41 -3.64
C GLY A 574 -8.47 -4.72 -3.96
N PRO A 575 -7.27 -4.91 -3.38
CA PRO A 575 -6.51 -6.13 -3.62
C PRO A 575 -7.14 -7.39 -3.01
N LEU A 576 -8.06 -7.23 -2.06
CA LEU A 576 -8.76 -8.28 -1.34
C LEU A 576 -10.25 -7.92 -1.33
N GLY A 577 -11.02 -8.41 -2.31
CA GLY A 577 -12.48 -8.22 -2.37
C GLY A 577 -13.22 -9.40 -1.73
N PRO A 578 -14.41 -9.19 -1.14
CA PRO A 578 -15.22 -10.26 -0.58
C PRO A 578 -15.75 -11.17 -1.71
N PRO A 579 -15.61 -12.51 -1.60
CA PRO A 579 -15.97 -13.43 -2.68
C PRO A 579 -17.48 -13.42 -2.97
N TYR A 580 -18.32 -13.35 -1.95
CA TYR A 580 -19.78 -13.41 -2.08
C TYR A 580 -20.37 -12.24 -2.86
N ALA A 581 -19.86 -11.03 -2.69
CA ALA A 581 -20.27 -9.88 -3.50
C ALA A 581 -19.94 -10.08 -4.98
N ARG A 582 -18.82 -10.74 -5.27
CA ARG A 582 -18.42 -11.05 -6.66
C ARG A 582 -19.32 -12.12 -7.28
N VAL A 583 -19.74 -13.14 -6.53
CA VAL A 583 -20.67 -14.15 -6.99
C VAL A 583 -22.01 -13.50 -7.37
N LEU A 584 -22.57 -12.71 -6.46
CA LEU A 584 -23.87 -12.06 -6.68
C LEU A 584 -23.82 -11.05 -7.84
N MET A 585 -22.80 -10.18 -7.89
CA MET A 585 -22.64 -9.20 -8.97
C MET A 585 -22.31 -9.86 -10.32
N GLY A 586 -21.59 -10.99 -10.30
CA GLY A 586 -21.28 -11.76 -11.50
C GLY A 586 -22.47 -12.45 -12.13
N ALA A 587 -23.51 -12.79 -11.34
CA ALA A 587 -24.77 -13.30 -11.84
C ALA A 587 -25.61 -12.20 -12.55
N VAL A 588 -25.49 -10.94 -12.09
CA VAL A 588 -26.11 -9.79 -12.77
C VAL A 588 -25.38 -9.49 -14.09
N GLU A 589 -24.07 -9.36 -14.04
CA GLU A 589 -23.25 -9.08 -15.21
C GLU A 589 -21.81 -9.59 -15.02
N HIS A 590 -21.41 -10.61 -15.80
CA HIS A 590 -20.09 -11.23 -15.67
C HIS A 590 -18.93 -10.24 -15.88
N GLU A 591 -19.06 -9.27 -16.77
CA GLU A 591 -18.01 -8.30 -17.09
C GLU A 591 -17.65 -7.40 -15.89
N THR A 592 -18.59 -7.15 -14.96
CA THR A 592 -18.32 -6.36 -13.74
C THR A 592 -17.25 -7.00 -12.87
N VAL A 593 -17.19 -8.33 -12.82
CA VAL A 593 -16.29 -9.12 -11.97
C VAL A 593 -15.12 -9.75 -12.72
N ARG A 594 -14.96 -9.50 -14.02
CA ARG A 594 -13.85 -10.02 -14.83
C ARG A 594 -12.47 -9.68 -14.27
N SER A 595 -12.34 -8.54 -13.58
CA SER A 595 -11.11 -8.15 -12.90
C SER A 595 -11.10 -8.61 -11.44
N ARG A 596 -10.12 -9.42 -11.03
CA ARG A 596 -9.97 -9.89 -9.64
C ARG A 596 -9.75 -8.77 -8.60
N TRP A 597 -9.46 -7.54 -9.06
CA TRP A 597 -9.12 -6.40 -8.19
C TRP A 597 -10.28 -5.47 -7.90
N ARG A 598 -11.39 -5.61 -8.63
CA ARG A 598 -12.49 -4.65 -8.58
C ARG A 598 -13.80 -5.30 -9.03
N ILE A 599 -14.88 -4.76 -8.50
CA ILE A 599 -16.20 -4.87 -9.08
C ILE A 599 -16.41 -3.58 -9.87
N ARG A 600 -16.49 -3.67 -11.19
CA ARG A 600 -16.59 -2.55 -12.11
C ARG A 600 -18.02 -2.02 -12.17
N PRO A 601 -18.24 -0.77 -12.66
CA PRO A 601 -19.57 -0.34 -13.10
C PRO A 601 -20.20 -1.30 -14.09
N PHE A 602 -21.50 -1.40 -14.08
CA PHE A 602 -22.26 -2.14 -15.11
C PHE A 602 -22.04 -1.54 -16.49
N GLN A 603 -22.04 -2.37 -17.51
CA GLN A 603 -21.81 -1.98 -18.91
C GLN A 603 -23.05 -2.18 -19.76
N SER A 604 -23.95 -3.12 -19.37
CA SER A 604 -25.26 -3.32 -19.99
C SER A 604 -26.35 -2.61 -19.20
N SER A 605 -27.23 -1.87 -19.88
CA SER A 605 -28.44 -1.29 -19.30
C SER A 605 -29.39 -2.35 -18.74
N ASP A 606 -29.41 -3.53 -19.33
CA ASP A 606 -30.25 -4.65 -18.86
C ASP A 606 -29.91 -5.07 -17.42
N SER A 607 -28.64 -4.89 -17.03
CA SER A 607 -28.16 -5.18 -15.67
C SER A 607 -28.84 -4.30 -14.62
N LEU A 608 -29.29 -3.11 -15.01
CA LEU A 608 -29.93 -2.15 -14.10
C LEU A 608 -31.39 -2.54 -13.75
N ALA A 609 -31.99 -3.44 -14.51
CA ALA A 609 -33.33 -4.00 -14.23
C ALA A 609 -33.27 -5.23 -13.30
N SER A 610 -32.09 -5.66 -12.84
CA SER A 610 -31.96 -6.86 -12.00
C SER A 610 -32.51 -6.62 -10.60
N PRO A 611 -33.37 -7.51 -10.06
CA PRO A 611 -33.90 -7.47 -8.69
C PRO A 611 -32.76 -7.49 -7.61
N VAL A 612 -31.57 -7.88 -7.99
CA VAL A 612 -30.40 -7.84 -7.08
C VAL A 612 -30.08 -6.40 -6.65
N LEU A 613 -30.29 -5.40 -7.52
CA LEU A 613 -30.08 -4.00 -7.17
C LEU A 613 -31.03 -3.57 -6.05
N ASP A 614 -32.30 -4.00 -6.13
CA ASP A 614 -33.32 -3.72 -5.11
C ASP A 614 -32.91 -4.37 -3.78
N LEU A 615 -32.56 -5.67 -3.84
CA LEU A 615 -32.11 -6.45 -2.69
C LEU A 615 -30.84 -5.88 -2.05
N MET A 616 -29.92 -5.30 -2.84
CA MET A 616 -28.73 -4.62 -2.34
C MET A 616 -29.01 -3.23 -1.75
N ASN A 617 -30.27 -2.79 -1.69
CA ASN A 617 -30.68 -1.46 -1.27
C ASN A 617 -30.04 -0.35 -2.12
N VAL A 618 -29.96 -0.58 -3.45
CA VAL A 618 -29.49 0.44 -4.40
C VAL A 618 -30.64 1.38 -4.68
N ARG A 619 -30.60 2.57 -4.06
CA ARG A 619 -31.59 3.62 -4.28
C ARG A 619 -31.26 4.48 -5.48
N PHE A 620 -29.97 4.71 -5.75
CA PHE A 620 -29.58 5.57 -6.87
C PHE A 620 -28.62 4.83 -7.82
N VAL A 621 -28.92 4.98 -9.13
CA VAL A 621 -28.05 4.56 -10.22
C VAL A 621 -27.35 5.80 -10.79
N VAL A 622 -26.03 5.78 -10.80
CA VAL A 622 -25.19 6.85 -11.35
C VAL A 622 -24.66 6.43 -12.70
N ALA A 623 -25.05 7.11 -13.77
CA ALA A 623 -24.76 6.73 -15.14
C ALA A 623 -23.84 7.74 -15.85
N SER A 624 -22.99 7.28 -16.77
CA SER A 624 -22.14 8.12 -17.63
C SER A 624 -22.87 8.64 -18.88
N GLU A 625 -24.02 8.04 -19.20
CA GLU A 625 -24.88 8.42 -20.31
C GLU A 625 -26.35 8.14 -19.93
N PRO A 626 -27.31 8.74 -20.64
CA PRO A 626 -28.73 8.51 -20.38
C PRO A 626 -29.10 7.03 -20.51
N VAL A 627 -29.98 6.54 -19.60
CA VAL A 627 -30.56 5.20 -19.65
C VAL A 627 -32.07 5.30 -19.65
N ASP A 628 -32.70 4.32 -20.32
CA ASP A 628 -34.16 4.13 -20.34
C ASP A 628 -34.44 2.72 -19.84
N VAL A 629 -34.71 2.60 -18.55
CA VAL A 629 -34.96 1.32 -17.86
C VAL A 629 -36.19 1.49 -16.98
N ALA A 630 -37.12 0.58 -17.09
CA ALA A 630 -38.34 0.60 -16.28
C ALA A 630 -38.00 0.55 -14.78
N GLY A 631 -38.70 1.33 -13.95
CA GLY A 631 -38.44 1.43 -12.51
C GLY A 631 -37.34 2.42 -12.13
N LEU A 632 -36.64 3.06 -13.11
CA LEU A 632 -35.68 4.12 -12.87
C LEU A 632 -36.22 5.50 -13.25
N GLU A 633 -36.24 6.46 -12.32
CA GLU A 633 -36.69 7.84 -12.55
C GLU A 633 -35.50 8.80 -12.53
N LEU A 634 -35.36 9.64 -13.57
CA LEU A 634 -34.27 10.63 -13.63
C LEU A 634 -34.48 11.72 -12.58
N VAL A 635 -33.52 11.86 -11.64
CA VAL A 635 -33.55 12.86 -10.55
C VAL A 635 -32.46 13.91 -10.66
N HIS A 636 -31.44 13.67 -11.47
CA HIS A 636 -30.36 14.64 -11.74
C HIS A 636 -29.79 14.43 -13.13
N GLU A 637 -29.61 15.57 -13.86
CA GLU A 637 -28.95 15.62 -15.14
C GLU A 637 -27.80 16.65 -15.09
N GLY A 638 -26.62 16.24 -15.60
CA GLY A 638 -25.41 17.07 -15.58
C GLY A 638 -24.23 16.32 -16.18
N ASP A 639 -23.04 16.41 -15.55
CA ASP A 639 -21.87 15.59 -15.91
C ASP A 639 -22.12 14.09 -15.70
N LEU A 640 -23.14 13.79 -14.92
CA LEU A 640 -23.66 12.47 -14.62
C LEU A 640 -25.17 12.52 -14.69
N TRP A 641 -25.76 11.40 -15.05
CA TRP A 641 -27.19 11.17 -14.88
C TRP A 641 -27.38 10.36 -13.60
N ILE A 642 -28.29 10.80 -12.72
CA ILE A 642 -28.66 10.03 -11.52
C ILE A 642 -30.12 9.69 -11.62
N TYR A 643 -30.39 8.38 -11.47
CA TYR A 643 -31.74 7.84 -11.47
C TYR A 643 -32.07 7.31 -10.08
N GLU A 644 -33.29 7.53 -9.61
CA GLU A 644 -33.83 6.90 -8.42
C GLU A 644 -34.47 5.57 -8.80
N ASN A 645 -34.11 4.51 -8.09
CA ASN A 645 -34.72 3.19 -8.22
C ASN A 645 -35.98 3.14 -7.37
N LEU A 646 -37.15 3.03 -8.01
CA LEU A 646 -38.46 3.03 -7.37
C LEU A 646 -38.80 1.70 -6.70
N ASP A 647 -38.12 0.62 -7.09
CA ASP A 647 -38.37 -0.74 -6.60
C ASP A 647 -37.42 -1.13 -5.45
N VAL A 648 -36.59 -0.18 -4.98
CA VAL A 648 -35.56 -0.43 -3.95
C VAL A 648 -36.13 -1.04 -2.67
N LEU A 649 -35.52 -2.14 -2.21
CA LEU A 649 -35.86 -2.75 -0.91
C LEU A 649 -35.20 -1.98 0.24
N PRO A 650 -35.87 -1.92 1.42
CA PRO A 650 -35.25 -1.36 2.62
C PRO A 650 -33.96 -2.09 2.98
N ARG A 651 -33.04 -1.41 3.69
CA ARG A 651 -31.79 -1.99 4.20
C ARG A 651 -32.02 -3.24 5.06
N THR A 652 -33.17 -3.32 5.72
CA THR A 652 -33.59 -4.45 6.55
C THR A 652 -35.07 -4.67 6.36
N PHE A 653 -35.50 -5.92 6.31
CA PHE A 653 -36.88 -6.30 6.16
C PHE A 653 -37.12 -7.72 6.71
N PHE A 654 -38.38 -8.04 6.92
CA PHE A 654 -38.83 -9.36 7.38
C PHE A 654 -39.06 -10.27 6.19
N VAL A 655 -38.60 -11.54 6.29
CA VAL A 655 -38.86 -12.60 5.31
C VAL A 655 -39.49 -13.79 6.02
N PRO A 656 -40.72 -14.27 5.59
CA PRO A 656 -41.42 -15.32 6.30
C PRO A 656 -40.80 -16.71 6.14
N ASP A 657 -40.28 -17.05 4.97
CA ASP A 657 -39.86 -18.40 4.61
C ASP A 657 -38.39 -18.48 4.21
N ALA A 658 -37.85 -19.70 4.26
CA ALA A 658 -36.47 -19.97 3.80
C ALA A 658 -36.46 -21.21 2.88
N GLU A 659 -35.60 -21.16 1.87
CA GLU A 659 -35.25 -22.28 1.01
C GLU A 659 -33.74 -22.57 1.12
N ILE A 660 -33.40 -23.84 1.12
CA ILE A 660 -31.98 -24.25 1.20
C ILE A 660 -31.43 -24.40 -0.20
N GLU A 661 -30.47 -23.55 -0.55
CA GLU A 661 -29.69 -23.59 -1.78
C GLU A 661 -28.19 -23.56 -1.44
N PRO A 662 -27.52 -24.73 -1.46
CA PRO A 662 -26.11 -24.81 -1.10
C PRO A 662 -25.15 -24.21 -2.12
N ASP A 663 -25.59 -24.15 -3.41
CA ASP A 663 -24.77 -23.60 -4.49
C ASP A 663 -24.96 -22.08 -4.63
N ASP A 664 -23.92 -21.33 -4.27
CA ASP A 664 -23.92 -19.87 -4.32
C ASP A 664 -24.13 -19.31 -5.75
N GLN A 665 -23.72 -20.05 -6.80
CA GLN A 665 -23.92 -19.62 -8.20
C GLN A 665 -25.37 -19.78 -8.61
N ILE A 666 -26.00 -20.89 -8.24
CA ILE A 666 -27.42 -21.13 -8.49
C ILE A 666 -28.25 -20.12 -7.71
N ALA A 667 -27.97 -19.93 -6.43
CA ALA A 667 -28.65 -18.93 -5.59
C ALA A 667 -28.55 -17.51 -6.18
N ALA A 668 -27.36 -17.12 -6.61
CA ALA A 668 -27.13 -15.81 -7.22
C ALA A 668 -27.89 -15.64 -8.54
N GLN A 669 -27.91 -16.69 -9.40
CA GLN A 669 -28.62 -16.64 -10.67
C GLN A 669 -30.14 -16.52 -10.46
N ARG A 670 -30.70 -17.28 -9.51
CA ARG A 670 -32.15 -17.24 -9.16
C ARG A 670 -32.58 -15.89 -8.60
N LEU A 671 -31.67 -15.19 -7.90
CA LEU A 671 -31.92 -13.82 -7.43
C LEU A 671 -31.80 -12.80 -8.58
N ALA A 672 -30.86 -13.02 -9.49
CA ALA A 672 -30.62 -12.08 -10.60
C ALA A 672 -31.71 -12.13 -11.69
N ASP A 673 -32.27 -13.31 -11.96
CA ASP A 673 -33.32 -13.49 -12.96
C ASP A 673 -34.76 -13.34 -12.39
N GLY A 674 -34.87 -13.06 -11.08
CA GLY A 674 -36.16 -12.83 -10.41
C GLY A 674 -37.00 -14.08 -10.18
N SER A 675 -36.44 -15.30 -10.34
CA SER A 675 -37.16 -16.55 -10.07
C SER A 675 -37.43 -16.77 -8.57
N VAL A 676 -36.83 -15.97 -7.70
CA VAL A 676 -37.08 -15.92 -6.25
C VAL A 676 -37.38 -14.48 -5.82
N ASP A 677 -38.56 -14.29 -5.22
CA ASP A 677 -38.85 -13.02 -4.56
C ASP A 677 -38.15 -12.96 -3.17
N PRO A 678 -37.16 -12.09 -2.96
CA PRO A 678 -36.43 -12.01 -1.70
C PRO A 678 -37.27 -11.51 -0.52
N ARG A 679 -38.48 -10.98 -0.77
CA ARG A 679 -39.45 -10.60 0.26
C ARG A 679 -40.22 -11.79 0.82
N ALA A 680 -40.38 -12.82 0.00
CA ALA A 680 -41.13 -14.02 0.35
C ALA A 680 -40.24 -15.14 0.89
N VAL A 681 -39.06 -15.33 0.28
CA VAL A 681 -38.18 -16.46 0.59
C VAL A 681 -36.71 -15.96 0.71
N VAL A 682 -36.04 -16.33 1.80
CA VAL A 682 -34.60 -16.16 1.94
C VAL A 682 -33.88 -17.44 1.50
N LEU A 683 -32.88 -17.32 0.64
CA LEU A 683 -32.00 -18.42 0.26
C LEU A 683 -30.88 -18.60 1.28
N LEU A 684 -30.78 -19.79 1.87
CA LEU A 684 -29.77 -20.16 2.84
C LEU A 684 -28.91 -21.32 2.32
N PRO A 685 -27.57 -21.32 2.58
CA PRO A 685 -26.73 -22.44 2.14
C PRO A 685 -26.95 -23.72 2.97
N HIS A 686 -27.52 -23.62 4.15
CA HIS A 686 -27.85 -24.74 5.04
C HIS A 686 -29.03 -24.36 5.95
N ALA A 687 -29.68 -25.35 6.50
CA ALA A 687 -30.77 -25.14 7.46
C ALA A 687 -30.24 -24.44 8.71
N PRO A 688 -31.00 -23.47 9.28
CA PRO A 688 -30.61 -22.80 10.53
C PRO A 688 -30.61 -23.81 11.68
N ALA A 689 -29.64 -23.67 12.59
CA ALA A 689 -29.57 -24.53 13.78
C ALA A 689 -30.78 -24.38 14.68
N SER A 690 -31.40 -23.20 14.71
CA SER A 690 -32.65 -22.92 15.43
C SER A 690 -33.62 -22.25 14.45
N PRO A 691 -34.61 -22.98 13.94
CA PRO A 691 -35.63 -22.41 13.04
C PRO A 691 -36.52 -21.40 13.80
N PRO A 692 -37.19 -20.48 13.11
CA PRO A 692 -38.12 -19.55 13.74
C PRO A 692 -39.23 -20.30 14.51
N SER A 693 -39.39 -20.00 15.80
CA SER A 693 -40.37 -20.69 16.64
C SER A 693 -41.70 -19.95 16.70
N SER A 694 -42.79 -20.72 16.65
CA SER A 694 -44.14 -20.23 16.84
C SER A 694 -44.56 -20.15 18.32
N ASP A 695 -43.66 -20.50 19.28
CA ASP A 695 -44.01 -20.74 20.69
C ASP A 695 -44.21 -19.47 21.52
N ALA A 696 -44.03 -18.28 20.96
CA ALA A 696 -44.41 -17.05 21.65
C ALA A 696 -45.95 -16.95 21.68
N ARG A 697 -46.53 -17.07 22.86
CA ARG A 697 -47.97 -16.76 23.09
C ARG A 697 -48.24 -15.35 22.55
N PRO A 698 -49.12 -15.16 21.54
CA PRO A 698 -49.41 -13.85 21.01
C PRO A 698 -49.91 -12.94 22.14
N ASN A 699 -49.17 -11.88 22.37
CA ASN A 699 -49.61 -10.84 23.30
C ASN A 699 -50.79 -10.11 22.60
N VAL A 700 -52.02 -10.39 22.98
CA VAL A 700 -53.32 -10.14 22.34
C VAL A 700 -53.62 -8.69 21.89
N ARG A 701 -52.68 -7.75 22.11
CA ARG A 701 -52.82 -6.31 21.77
C ARG A 701 -52.18 -5.83 20.47
N SER A 702 -51.65 -6.70 19.62
CA SER A 702 -51.01 -6.27 18.37
C SER A 702 -51.86 -6.63 17.12
N GLN A 703 -53.15 -6.56 17.20
CA GLN A 703 -54.01 -6.70 16.03
C GLN A 703 -53.71 -5.59 15.01
N GLY A 704 -53.20 -5.96 13.84
CA GLY A 704 -53.17 -5.10 12.64
C GLY A 704 -51.86 -4.44 12.27
N ARG A 705 -50.71 -4.75 12.87
CA ARG A 705 -49.41 -4.27 12.34
C ARG A 705 -48.76 -5.28 11.42
N ALA A 706 -48.42 -4.86 10.20
CA ALA A 706 -47.63 -5.63 9.28
C ALA A 706 -46.27 -6.03 9.91
N ASN A 707 -45.73 -7.20 9.51
CA ASN A 707 -44.37 -7.57 9.94
C ASN A 707 -43.38 -6.56 9.38
N GLY A 708 -42.55 -6.00 10.25
CA GLY A 708 -41.57 -4.99 9.89
C GLY A 708 -40.27 -5.21 10.65
N VAL A 709 -39.16 -4.79 10.06
CA VAL A 709 -37.84 -4.72 10.70
C VAL A 709 -37.26 -3.35 10.42
N GLU A 710 -36.84 -2.64 11.48
CA GLU A 710 -36.32 -1.27 11.38
C GLU A 710 -34.96 -1.16 12.07
N ILE A 711 -34.04 -0.37 11.49
CA ILE A 711 -32.77 -0.01 12.13
C ILE A 711 -33.05 1.07 13.16
N VAL A 712 -32.80 0.80 14.44
CA VAL A 712 -32.92 1.80 15.51
C VAL A 712 -31.58 2.40 15.94
N ARG A 713 -30.48 1.71 15.63
CA ARG A 713 -29.13 2.20 15.91
C ARG A 713 -28.11 1.57 15.00
N ARG A 714 -27.18 2.38 14.50
CA ARG A 714 -26.04 1.95 13.71
C ARG A 714 -24.77 2.64 14.19
N ASP A 715 -23.79 1.84 14.65
CA ASP A 715 -22.48 2.31 15.13
C ASP A 715 -21.36 1.64 14.31
N LEU A 716 -20.10 2.02 14.58
CA LEU A 716 -18.94 1.35 14.01
C LEU A 716 -18.91 -0.13 14.44
N GLY A 717 -19.24 -1.04 13.52
CA GLY A 717 -19.24 -2.48 13.78
C GLY A 717 -20.42 -2.99 14.62
N SER A 718 -21.52 -2.25 14.77
CA SER A 718 -22.74 -2.79 15.33
C SER A 718 -24.00 -2.19 14.73
N VAL A 719 -25.04 -3.03 14.60
CA VAL A 719 -26.37 -2.63 14.11
C VAL A 719 -27.43 -3.21 15.01
N THR A 720 -28.36 -2.38 15.49
CA THR A 720 -29.51 -2.81 16.30
C THR A 720 -30.78 -2.62 15.50
N LEU A 721 -31.57 -3.69 15.39
CA LEU A 721 -32.85 -3.72 14.70
C LEU A 721 -33.99 -3.98 15.69
N VAL A 722 -35.18 -3.53 15.35
CA VAL A 722 -36.42 -3.91 16.04
C VAL A 722 -37.35 -4.58 15.01
N LYS A 723 -37.64 -5.85 15.25
CA LYS A 723 -38.67 -6.60 14.52
C LYS A 723 -40.01 -6.42 15.20
N THR A 724 -41.06 -6.20 14.43
CA THR A 724 -42.47 -6.12 14.89
C THR A 724 -43.31 -7.07 14.05
N GLY A 725 -44.50 -7.41 14.52
CA GLY A 725 -45.44 -8.31 13.85
C GLY A 725 -45.53 -9.67 14.51
N LEU A 726 -46.53 -10.45 14.12
CA LEU A 726 -46.94 -11.69 14.84
C LEU A 726 -46.32 -12.96 14.24
N ASP A 727 -45.81 -12.89 13.03
CA ASP A 727 -45.29 -14.09 12.36
C ASP A 727 -43.83 -14.37 12.71
N PRO A 728 -43.47 -15.64 12.94
CA PRO A 728 -42.05 -16.04 13.01
C PRO A 728 -41.45 -16.05 11.61
N GLY A 729 -40.15 -15.82 11.48
CA GLY A 729 -39.45 -15.77 10.19
C GLY A 729 -38.02 -15.30 10.36
N PHE A 730 -37.55 -14.50 9.41
CA PHE A 730 -36.16 -14.04 9.38
C PHE A 730 -36.11 -12.51 9.34
N ALA A 731 -35.25 -11.93 10.16
CA ALA A 731 -34.85 -10.54 10.04
C ALA A 731 -33.60 -10.47 9.15
N LEU A 732 -33.78 -10.01 7.92
CA LEU A 732 -32.70 -9.85 6.95
C LEU A 732 -32.10 -8.45 7.06
N LEU A 733 -30.79 -8.38 7.08
CA LEU A 733 -30.01 -7.15 6.96
C LEU A 733 -29.16 -7.22 5.68
N SER A 734 -29.47 -6.35 4.71
CA SER A 734 -28.77 -6.24 3.44
C SER A 734 -27.37 -5.64 3.61
N GLU A 735 -26.56 -6.27 4.45
CA GLU A 735 -25.13 -5.98 4.67
C GLU A 735 -24.32 -7.27 4.59
N ALA A 736 -23.07 -7.15 4.13
CA ALA A 736 -22.24 -8.31 3.81
C ALA A 736 -22.00 -9.21 5.02
N PHE A 737 -22.21 -10.51 4.82
CA PHE A 737 -21.78 -11.55 5.76
C PHE A 737 -20.27 -11.69 5.73
N TYR A 738 -19.67 -11.78 6.91
CA TYR A 738 -18.27 -12.08 7.11
C TYR A 738 -18.06 -12.76 8.46
N PRO A 739 -17.10 -13.68 8.62
CA PRO A 739 -16.78 -14.29 9.92
C PRO A 739 -16.49 -13.22 10.99
N GLY A 740 -16.97 -13.49 12.22
CA GLY A 740 -16.83 -12.53 13.32
C GLY A 740 -18.05 -11.63 13.55
N TRP A 741 -19.06 -11.69 12.71
CA TRP A 741 -20.35 -11.13 13.06
C TRP A 741 -21.09 -12.07 14.05
N GLU A 742 -21.45 -11.54 15.18
CA GLU A 742 -22.27 -12.17 16.22
C GLU A 742 -23.64 -11.50 16.25
N ALA A 743 -24.68 -12.25 16.61
CA ALA A 743 -26.02 -11.70 16.80
C ALA A 743 -26.63 -12.13 18.12
N SER A 744 -27.53 -11.31 18.62
CA SER A 744 -28.41 -11.65 19.73
C SER A 744 -29.84 -11.20 19.43
N VAL A 745 -30.83 -11.97 19.91
CA VAL A 745 -32.26 -11.62 19.91
C VAL A 745 -32.68 -11.47 21.38
N ASP A 746 -33.12 -10.28 21.76
CA ASP A 746 -33.51 -9.92 23.15
C ASP A 746 -32.38 -10.19 24.17
N GLY A 747 -31.12 -10.14 23.71
CA GLY A 747 -29.96 -10.38 24.56
C GLY A 747 -29.42 -11.81 24.50
N GLU A 748 -30.19 -12.78 24.01
CA GLU A 748 -29.78 -14.18 23.86
C GLU A 748 -28.98 -14.36 22.56
N PRO A 749 -27.81 -15.02 22.58
CA PRO A 749 -27.03 -15.30 21.39
C PRO A 749 -27.78 -16.17 20.39
N VAL A 750 -27.73 -15.80 19.10
CA VAL A 750 -28.32 -16.54 17.99
C VAL A 750 -27.32 -16.69 16.83
N GLU A 751 -27.56 -17.70 16.01
CA GLU A 751 -26.77 -17.91 14.78
C GLU A 751 -26.94 -16.75 13.79
N VAL A 752 -25.86 -16.24 13.23
CA VAL A 752 -25.88 -15.34 12.09
C VAL A 752 -25.87 -16.18 10.81
N LEU A 753 -26.98 -16.16 10.10
CA LEU A 753 -27.16 -16.90 8.84
C LEU A 753 -26.60 -16.08 7.69
N ARG A 754 -25.87 -16.73 6.79
CA ARG A 754 -25.54 -16.17 5.48
C ARG A 754 -26.75 -16.32 4.57
N ALA A 755 -27.35 -15.22 4.19
CA ALA A 755 -28.60 -15.14 3.46
C ALA A 755 -28.39 -14.55 2.06
N ASN A 756 -29.14 -15.05 1.07
CA ASN A 756 -29.14 -14.53 -0.29
C ASN A 756 -27.71 -14.30 -0.82
N VAL A 757 -26.88 -15.34 -0.72
CA VAL A 757 -25.46 -15.38 -1.09
C VAL A 757 -24.54 -14.55 -0.18
N MET A 758 -24.83 -13.26 0.04
CA MET A 758 -23.87 -12.36 0.67
C MET A 758 -24.34 -11.58 1.91
N PHE A 759 -25.63 -11.66 2.27
CA PHE A 759 -26.20 -10.86 3.34
C PHE A 759 -26.28 -11.62 4.68
N ARG A 760 -26.72 -10.92 5.71
CA ARG A 760 -26.93 -11.49 7.06
C ARG A 760 -28.40 -11.58 7.40
N ALA A 761 -28.78 -12.69 8.02
CA ALA A 761 -30.10 -12.84 8.61
C ALA A 761 -30.00 -13.53 9.97
N VAL A 762 -31.07 -13.41 10.76
CA VAL A 762 -31.30 -14.19 11.98
C VAL A 762 -32.73 -14.70 11.98
N ALA A 763 -32.93 -15.89 12.51
CA ALA A 763 -34.26 -16.41 12.79
C ALA A 763 -34.87 -15.65 13.97
N VAL A 764 -36.12 -15.21 13.83
CA VAL A 764 -36.85 -14.43 14.84
C VAL A 764 -38.23 -15.03 15.08
N GLY A 765 -38.63 -15.10 16.34
CA GLY A 765 -39.94 -15.58 16.72
C GLY A 765 -41.10 -14.61 16.40
N ALA A 766 -42.29 -15.02 16.77
CA ALA A 766 -43.47 -14.16 16.76
C ALA A 766 -43.39 -13.05 17.79
N GLY A 767 -43.83 -11.83 17.47
CA GLY A 767 -43.85 -10.70 18.39
C GLY A 767 -42.81 -9.63 18.11
N LYS A 768 -42.60 -8.74 19.10
CA LYS A 768 -41.61 -7.67 19.05
C LYS A 768 -40.30 -8.19 19.62
N HIS A 769 -39.23 -8.11 18.81
CA HIS A 769 -37.89 -8.54 19.20
C HIS A 769 -36.86 -7.45 18.90
N THR A 770 -35.84 -7.37 19.74
CA THR A 770 -34.65 -6.53 19.51
C THR A 770 -33.50 -7.42 19.01
N VAL A 771 -33.08 -7.23 17.79
CA VAL A 771 -31.95 -7.93 17.17
C VAL A 771 -30.73 -7.04 17.19
N LYS A 772 -29.60 -7.54 17.68
CA LYS A 772 -28.34 -6.80 17.70
C LYS A 772 -27.26 -7.60 17.01
N PHE A 773 -26.67 -7.02 15.97
CA PHE A 773 -25.46 -7.53 15.33
C PHE A 773 -24.25 -6.78 15.86
N VAL A 774 -23.14 -7.50 16.13
CA VAL A 774 -21.86 -6.92 16.58
C VAL A 774 -20.73 -7.62 15.84
N TYR A 775 -19.84 -6.85 15.24
CA TYR A 775 -18.63 -7.38 14.61
C TYR A 775 -17.51 -7.53 15.65
N ARG A 776 -17.11 -8.75 15.89
CA ARG A 776 -15.95 -9.12 16.69
C ARG A 776 -15.03 -9.98 15.87
N PRO A 777 -13.86 -9.45 15.41
CA PRO A 777 -12.95 -10.24 14.60
C PRO A 777 -12.63 -11.59 15.26
N THR A 778 -12.68 -12.68 14.50
CA THR A 778 -12.47 -14.05 15.01
C THR A 778 -11.12 -14.23 15.70
N PHE A 779 -10.13 -13.46 15.26
CA PHE A 779 -8.76 -13.44 15.77
C PHE A 779 -8.54 -12.47 16.95
N ALA A 780 -9.56 -11.74 17.42
CA ALA A 780 -9.39 -10.65 18.40
C ALA A 780 -8.68 -11.11 19.68
N SER A 781 -9.14 -12.21 20.29
CA SER A 781 -8.53 -12.76 21.51
C SER A 781 -7.11 -13.26 21.29
N ALA A 782 -6.87 -13.99 20.19
CA ALA A 782 -5.55 -14.48 19.84
C ALA A 782 -4.56 -13.33 19.56
N SER A 783 -5.00 -12.33 18.79
CA SER A 783 -4.16 -11.17 18.49
C SER A 783 -3.84 -10.35 19.75
N ALA A 784 -4.80 -10.16 20.65
CA ALA A 784 -4.57 -9.49 21.93
C ALA A 784 -3.53 -10.25 22.77
N ALA A 785 -3.66 -11.58 22.88
CA ALA A 785 -2.70 -12.40 23.61
C ALA A 785 -1.28 -12.28 23.01
N PHE A 786 -1.13 -12.41 21.68
CA PHE A 786 0.17 -12.27 21.00
C PHE A 786 0.77 -10.87 21.17
N THR A 787 -0.07 -9.83 21.08
CA THR A 787 0.38 -8.44 21.27
C THR A 787 0.85 -8.21 22.71
N ILE A 788 0.12 -8.70 23.73
CA ILE A 788 0.50 -8.56 25.13
C ILE A 788 1.81 -9.32 25.40
N VAL A 789 1.93 -10.59 24.95
CA VAL A 789 3.15 -11.37 25.12
C VAL A 789 4.33 -10.70 24.43
N GLY A 790 4.15 -10.22 23.20
CA GLY A 790 5.16 -9.47 22.46
C GLY A 790 5.61 -8.22 23.19
N ALA A 791 4.66 -7.40 23.67
CA ALA A 791 4.93 -6.17 24.42
C ALA A 791 5.67 -6.43 25.74
N LEU A 792 5.23 -7.41 26.52
CA LEU A 792 5.86 -7.77 27.78
C LEU A 792 7.30 -8.30 27.53
N THR A 793 7.47 -9.16 26.55
CA THR A 793 8.80 -9.68 26.18
C THR A 793 9.72 -8.55 25.73
N TRP A 794 9.23 -7.63 24.92
CA TRP A 794 10.01 -6.46 24.49
C TRP A 794 10.38 -5.55 25.66
N LEU A 795 9.45 -5.29 26.58
CA LEU A 795 9.71 -4.52 27.81
C LEU A 795 10.82 -5.15 28.64
N VAL A 796 10.79 -6.49 28.84
CA VAL A 796 11.85 -7.20 29.56
C VAL A 796 13.19 -6.99 28.87
N VAL A 797 13.28 -7.10 27.53
CA VAL A 797 14.52 -6.86 26.76
C VAL A 797 15.01 -5.43 26.98
N ILE A 798 14.14 -4.44 26.93
CA ILE A 798 14.49 -3.02 27.16
C ILE A 798 15.04 -2.83 28.58
N VAL A 799 14.36 -3.32 29.62
CA VAL A 799 14.75 -3.16 31.01
C VAL A 799 16.08 -3.85 31.30
N VAL A 800 16.28 -5.09 30.82
CA VAL A 800 17.54 -5.82 30.95
C VAL A 800 18.69 -5.04 30.29
N THR A 801 18.46 -4.53 29.08
CA THR A 801 19.44 -3.76 28.31
C THR A 801 19.81 -2.46 29.03
N ALA A 802 18.82 -1.74 29.54
CA ALA A 802 19.03 -0.51 30.30
C ALA A 802 19.85 -0.76 31.58
N ARG A 803 19.51 -1.79 32.36
CA ARG A 803 20.26 -2.20 33.57
C ARG A 803 21.72 -2.56 33.25
N GLN A 804 21.96 -3.31 32.16
CA GLN A 804 23.32 -3.65 31.72
C GLN A 804 24.14 -2.39 31.34
N THR A 805 23.48 -1.42 30.70
CA THR A 805 24.13 -0.16 30.31
C THR A 805 24.49 0.69 31.54
N LEU A 806 23.58 0.80 32.53
CA LEU A 806 23.83 1.50 33.77
C LEU A 806 24.97 0.88 34.57
N ARG A 807 24.98 -0.42 34.79
CA ARG A 807 26.09 -1.12 35.47
C ARG A 807 27.45 -0.95 34.79
N ALA A 808 27.45 -0.84 33.45
CA ALA A 808 28.69 -0.60 32.69
C ALA A 808 29.22 0.87 32.88
N VAL A 809 28.33 1.82 33.19
CA VAL A 809 28.69 3.21 33.51
C VAL A 809 29.18 3.33 34.95
N ASP A 810 28.50 2.67 35.92
CA ASP A 810 28.86 2.71 37.34
C ASP A 810 30.18 1.96 37.64
N GLY A 811 30.56 0.98 36.81
CA GLY A 811 31.80 0.22 36.96
C GLY A 811 33.02 0.74 36.17
N SER A 812 32.87 1.91 35.46
CA SER A 812 33.91 2.57 34.68
C SER A 812 34.35 3.87 35.33
#